data_6123d975fdb74f78139c3f436ffe6126
#
_entry.id   6123d975fdb74f78139c3f436ffe6126
#
_cell.length_a   1.000
_cell.length_b   1.000
_cell.length_c   1.000
_cell.angle_alpha   90.00
_cell.angle_beta   90.00
_cell.angle_gamma   90.00
#
_symmetry.space_group_name_H-M   'P 1'
#
loop_
_entity.id
_entity.type
_entity.pdbx_description
1 polymer ?
#
loop_
_entity_poly.entity_id
_entity_poly.type
_entity_poly.pdbx_seq_one_letter_code
_entity_poly.pdbx_strand_id
1 'polypeptide(L)'
;MSEKKELSAKYNPAEVEDKWYAWWTEHKCFHSEPNEKEPYTIVIPPPNVTGILHMGHVLNNTLNDVLIRKARMDGKNACWVPGTDHASIATESKVVAKLKGMGISKEDLTREEFMKYAWEWKEEHGGIILKQLRKLGASCDWDRTRFTMEPELSDAVIATFCYFYKKGMIYRGVRMVNWDPVALTAISDDEVIHRDTKSHFYHLKYYISDGNGNPTDKYLVIATTRPETIMADAAICVNPADERHHWLKGKKVLIPLINREIPVIEDSYVEMDFGTGCLKVTPAHDAHDYEIGLRHNLPVIDIIDDHGRLNEKAQILVGEDRFEARKKIVKMLEESGNLVKVEEYTSPVGYSERTNAVIEPKLSAQWFLKMEDLAAKALESVESGKIKLIPDKYRNTYRHWMENAHDWCISRQLWWGQRIPAYYLSDGQIVVEETPEKALAAAQKINPALTAADLRQDDDVLDTWFSSWLWPISVFDPQKPGHPDHQPNKDLAYYYPTNDLVTGPDIIFFWVARMIMAGDEFMNDIPFSNVYFTGIVRDKLGRKMSKTLGNSPDPLDLIAKYGADAVRIGMLLCSSAGNDIFYDESQVEQGRNFCNKIWNSFRLVQGWTIDEKLQQSEVNKLAVSWFENKLGQTITAVEDHYSKFRISDALMSIYKLFWDEYCAWYLEAVKPAYGKSIDKATYDATIIFFEKLLKMIHPVMPFITEELWQSMAERKEGETIMYQPTPKAGVVDEKIIEEFGIAQEAVNGIRGIRQQKNISPKESLALKVKGDFPMNMLPVVTKLANISSVESVADFGDAAGVSLLVRTVELFVPLEGLVDVEEEIKKIETELEHQRGFLESVRKKLSNESFVAHAPEKVVALERKKEADSLSKIESYEKALAALKNK
;
A
#
# COMPACT_ATOMS: atom_id res chain seq x y z
N MET A 1 -6.81 28.36 -41.71
CA MET A 1 -7.13 27.02 -41.21
C MET A 1 -5.78 26.34 -41.02
N SER A 2 -5.25 26.22 -39.82
CA SER A 2 -4.05 25.43 -39.58
C SER A 2 -4.36 23.98 -40.00
N GLU A 3 -3.41 23.30 -40.63
CA GLU A 3 -3.54 21.89 -40.94
C GLU A 3 -3.78 21.14 -39.63
N LYS A 4 -4.99 20.57 -39.48
CA LYS A 4 -5.30 19.71 -38.34
C LYS A 4 -4.30 18.55 -38.35
N LYS A 5 -3.45 18.46 -37.35
CA LYS A 5 -2.51 17.34 -37.22
C LYS A 5 -3.32 16.05 -37.12
N GLU A 6 -3.24 15.23 -38.15
CA GLU A 6 -3.97 13.95 -38.17
C GLU A 6 -3.39 13.00 -37.15
N LEU A 7 -4.24 12.49 -36.27
CA LEU A 7 -3.84 11.53 -35.23
C LEU A 7 -3.61 10.14 -35.86
N SER A 8 -2.60 9.44 -35.38
CA SER A 8 -2.32 8.05 -35.74
C SER A 8 -3.52 7.13 -35.49
N ALA A 9 -3.62 6.04 -36.28
CA ALA A 9 -4.74 5.09 -36.16
C ALA A 9 -4.85 4.42 -34.80
N LYS A 10 -3.74 4.31 -34.05
CA LYS A 10 -3.67 3.74 -32.73
C LYS A 10 -2.81 4.63 -31.82
N TYR A 11 -3.16 4.67 -30.56
CA TYR A 11 -2.34 5.28 -29.53
C TYR A 11 -1.02 4.50 -29.38
N ASN A 12 0.11 5.18 -29.38
CA ASN A 12 1.42 4.60 -29.15
C ASN A 12 2.07 5.27 -27.92
N PRO A 13 2.01 4.66 -26.74
CA PRO A 13 2.56 5.25 -25.52
C PRO A 13 4.05 5.58 -25.64
N ALA A 14 4.84 4.71 -26.26
CA ALA A 14 6.30 4.88 -26.36
C ALA A 14 6.73 6.18 -27.06
N GLU A 15 5.96 6.63 -28.07
CA GLU A 15 6.24 7.88 -28.77
C GLU A 15 5.81 9.11 -27.98
N VAL A 16 4.78 8.97 -27.14
CA VAL A 16 4.14 10.08 -26.43
C VAL A 16 4.81 10.32 -25.07
N GLU A 17 5.11 9.27 -24.33
CA GLU A 17 5.58 9.35 -22.94
C GLU A 17 6.97 9.97 -22.83
N ASP A 18 7.93 9.50 -23.61
CA ASP A 18 9.30 10.04 -23.59
C ASP A 18 9.35 11.50 -24.08
N LYS A 19 8.56 11.83 -25.12
CA LYS A 19 8.43 13.17 -25.65
C LYS A 19 7.94 14.16 -24.58
N TRP A 20 6.81 13.85 -23.91
CA TRP A 20 6.22 14.80 -22.96
C TRP A 20 7.01 14.86 -21.66
N TYR A 21 7.56 13.74 -21.20
CA TYR A 21 8.37 13.76 -20.00
C TYR A 21 9.65 14.59 -20.17
N ALA A 22 10.33 14.46 -21.30
CA ALA A 22 11.47 15.29 -21.65
C ALA A 22 11.08 16.78 -21.71
N TRP A 23 9.98 17.09 -22.40
CA TRP A 23 9.47 18.46 -22.51
C TRP A 23 9.13 19.09 -21.15
N TRP A 24 8.39 18.37 -20.27
CA TRP A 24 8.07 18.88 -18.94
C TRP A 24 9.33 19.12 -18.09
N THR A 25 10.32 18.25 -18.22
CA THR A 25 11.58 18.38 -17.47
C THR A 25 12.40 19.57 -17.96
N GLU A 26 12.52 19.74 -19.30
CA GLU A 26 13.23 20.85 -19.92
C GLU A 26 12.61 22.22 -19.57
N HIS A 27 11.28 22.28 -19.54
CA HIS A 27 10.54 23.49 -19.19
C HIS A 27 10.34 23.66 -17.68
N LYS A 28 10.97 22.80 -16.84
CA LYS A 28 10.88 22.83 -15.36
C LYS A 28 9.44 22.85 -14.85
N CYS A 29 8.52 22.14 -15.51
CA CYS A 29 7.10 22.13 -15.15
C CYS A 29 6.83 21.54 -13.75
N PHE A 30 7.76 20.83 -13.17
CA PHE A 30 7.63 20.25 -11.83
C PHE A 30 8.30 21.07 -10.74
N HIS A 31 9.10 22.07 -11.12
CA HIS A 31 9.87 22.90 -10.17
C HIS A 31 8.99 23.88 -9.44
N SER A 32 9.23 24.01 -8.15
CA SER A 32 8.51 24.91 -7.25
C SER A 32 9.48 25.79 -6.48
N GLU A 33 9.18 27.10 -6.46
CA GLU A 33 9.85 28.09 -5.64
C GLU A 33 8.82 28.77 -4.73
N PRO A 34 9.19 29.15 -3.49
CA PRO A 34 8.31 29.92 -2.62
C PRO A 34 7.77 31.17 -3.31
N ASN A 35 6.45 31.35 -3.30
CA ASN A 35 5.74 32.47 -3.88
C ASN A 35 4.46 32.79 -3.08
N GLU A 36 3.58 33.63 -3.62
CA GLU A 36 2.36 34.08 -2.93
C GLU A 36 1.20 33.08 -3.01
N LYS A 37 1.32 31.99 -3.77
CA LYS A 37 0.29 30.95 -3.84
C LYS A 37 0.32 30.08 -2.58
N GLU A 38 -0.83 29.50 -2.27
CA GLU A 38 -0.92 28.48 -1.22
C GLU A 38 -0.02 27.28 -1.57
N PRO A 39 0.94 26.88 -0.71
CA PRO A 39 1.76 25.71 -0.95
C PRO A 39 0.93 24.43 -0.86
N TYR A 40 1.30 23.43 -1.65
CA TYR A 40 0.85 22.07 -1.47
C TYR A 40 2.06 21.15 -1.60
N THR A 41 2.46 20.59 -0.50
CA THR A 41 3.74 19.91 -0.36
C THR A 41 3.54 18.44 0.00
N ILE A 42 4.23 17.57 -0.73
CA ILE A 42 4.40 16.16 -0.36
C ILE A 42 5.89 15.84 -0.38
N VAL A 43 6.35 15.09 0.63
CA VAL A 43 7.67 14.46 0.61
C VAL A 43 7.50 12.99 0.27
N ILE A 44 8.31 12.49 -0.67
CA ILE A 44 8.25 11.09 -1.07
C ILE A 44 8.62 10.19 0.12
N PRO A 45 7.94 9.03 0.35
CA PRO A 45 8.55 7.98 1.14
C PRO A 45 9.83 7.51 0.42
N PRO A 46 11.02 7.85 0.92
CA PRO A 46 12.25 7.67 0.16
C PRO A 46 12.53 6.17 -0.04
N PRO A 47 12.54 5.66 -1.28
CA PRO A 47 12.81 4.26 -1.51
C PRO A 47 14.23 3.87 -1.12
N ASN A 48 14.37 2.71 -0.50
CA ASN A 48 15.65 2.12 -0.12
C ASN A 48 16.50 1.81 -1.36
N VAL A 49 17.77 2.19 -1.36
CA VAL A 49 18.72 1.90 -2.46
C VAL A 49 19.14 0.42 -2.53
N THR A 50 18.21 -0.49 -2.28
CA THR A 50 18.42 -1.94 -2.24
C THR A 50 18.11 -2.67 -3.55
N GLY A 51 17.69 -1.95 -4.59
CA GLY A 51 17.37 -2.50 -5.91
C GLY A 51 16.22 -1.75 -6.60
N ILE A 52 15.53 -2.41 -7.55
CA ILE A 52 14.43 -1.83 -8.34
C ILE A 52 13.14 -1.64 -7.54
N LEU A 53 12.24 -0.78 -7.99
CA LEU A 53 10.88 -0.63 -7.42
C LEU A 53 10.01 -1.86 -7.71
N HIS A 54 8.99 -2.09 -6.90
CA HIS A 54 7.96 -3.11 -7.10
C HIS A 54 6.56 -2.45 -7.20
N MET A 55 5.51 -3.23 -7.48
CA MET A 55 4.16 -2.70 -7.73
C MET A 55 3.57 -1.92 -6.54
N GLY A 56 3.97 -2.20 -5.30
CA GLY A 56 3.60 -1.37 -4.15
C GLY A 56 4.15 0.07 -4.24
N HIS A 57 5.36 0.24 -4.73
CA HIS A 57 5.93 1.57 -5.00
C HIS A 57 5.22 2.27 -6.17
N VAL A 58 4.83 1.51 -7.21
CA VAL A 58 4.05 2.06 -8.34
C VAL A 58 2.74 2.65 -7.83
N LEU A 59 2.01 1.91 -6.99
CA LEU A 59 0.76 2.39 -6.39
C LEU A 59 0.99 3.66 -5.56
N ASN A 60 1.94 3.61 -4.63
CA ASN A 60 2.24 4.72 -3.72
C ASN A 60 2.61 5.99 -4.51
N ASN A 61 3.56 5.88 -5.44
CA ASN A 61 4.02 7.04 -6.21
C ASN A 61 2.96 7.55 -7.20
N THR A 62 2.10 6.68 -7.72
CA THR A 62 0.96 7.12 -8.55
C THR A 62 -0.03 7.94 -7.72
N LEU A 63 -0.34 7.53 -6.48
CA LEU A 63 -1.21 8.29 -5.59
C LEU A 63 -0.63 9.66 -5.23
N ASN A 64 0.66 9.70 -4.87
CA ASN A 64 1.36 10.97 -4.63
C ASN A 64 1.25 11.91 -5.84
N ASP A 65 1.53 11.39 -7.04
CA ASP A 65 1.51 12.17 -8.28
C ASP A 65 0.11 12.68 -8.63
N VAL A 66 -0.93 11.88 -8.39
CA VAL A 66 -2.33 12.29 -8.60
C VAL A 66 -2.67 13.48 -7.70
N LEU A 67 -2.32 13.43 -6.43
CA LEU A 67 -2.58 14.52 -5.48
C LEU A 67 -1.81 15.78 -5.86
N ILE A 68 -0.55 15.67 -6.20
CA ILE A 68 0.31 16.77 -6.64
C ILE A 68 -0.21 17.41 -7.93
N ARG A 69 -0.58 16.61 -8.94
CA ARG A 69 -1.13 17.13 -10.20
C ARG A 69 -2.47 17.81 -10.00
N LYS A 70 -3.35 17.22 -9.17
CA LYS A 70 -4.63 17.84 -8.81
C LYS A 70 -4.42 19.19 -8.12
N ALA A 71 -3.54 19.26 -7.13
CA ALA A 71 -3.23 20.51 -6.43
C ALA A 71 -2.66 21.58 -7.38
N ARG A 72 -1.80 21.19 -8.32
CA ARG A 72 -1.26 22.09 -9.34
C ARG A 72 -2.36 22.64 -10.24
N MET A 73 -3.31 21.79 -10.67
CA MET A 73 -4.46 22.20 -11.48
C MET A 73 -5.47 23.04 -10.65
N ASP A 74 -5.51 22.89 -9.34
CA ASP A 74 -6.31 23.72 -8.44
C ASP A 74 -5.66 25.09 -8.17
N GLY A 75 -4.51 25.36 -8.79
CA GLY A 75 -3.83 26.66 -8.74
C GLY A 75 -2.87 26.82 -7.57
N LYS A 76 -2.63 25.77 -6.78
CA LYS A 76 -1.66 25.78 -5.68
C LYS A 76 -0.22 25.73 -6.20
N ASN A 77 0.72 26.15 -5.36
CA ASN A 77 2.14 25.93 -5.62
C ASN A 77 2.54 24.53 -5.13
N ALA A 78 2.46 23.56 -6.05
CA ALA A 78 2.65 22.16 -5.70
C ALA A 78 4.14 21.77 -5.76
N CYS A 79 4.65 21.24 -4.65
CA CYS A 79 6.02 20.76 -4.51
C CYS A 79 6.03 19.30 -4.05
N TRP A 80 6.57 18.41 -4.88
CA TRP A 80 6.80 17.02 -4.51
C TRP A 80 8.29 16.74 -4.47
N VAL A 81 8.84 16.59 -3.26
CA VAL A 81 10.27 16.39 -3.04
C VAL A 81 10.63 14.92 -3.21
N PRO A 82 11.45 14.56 -4.21
CA PRO A 82 11.94 13.19 -4.39
C PRO A 82 13.19 12.92 -3.55
N GLY A 83 13.47 11.64 -3.33
CA GLY A 83 14.72 11.22 -2.70
C GLY A 83 14.81 9.72 -2.53
N THR A 84 15.91 9.28 -1.92
CA THR A 84 16.19 7.87 -1.63
C THR A 84 16.77 7.71 -0.23
N ASP A 85 16.53 6.56 0.39
CA ASP A 85 17.05 6.21 1.71
C ASP A 85 18.26 5.29 1.60
N HIS A 86 19.28 5.54 2.42
CA HIS A 86 20.49 4.72 2.48
C HIS A 86 20.25 3.33 3.09
N ALA A 87 19.19 3.16 3.88
CA ALA A 87 18.68 1.89 4.38
C ALA A 87 19.71 0.98 5.04
N SER A 88 20.54 1.54 5.92
CA SER A 88 21.61 0.91 6.72
C SER A 88 21.81 -0.60 6.53
N ILE A 89 21.15 -1.45 7.32
CA ILE A 89 21.28 -2.91 7.32
C ILE A 89 20.97 -3.50 5.93
N ALA A 90 19.88 -3.04 5.32
CA ALA A 90 19.38 -3.63 4.08
C ALA A 90 20.35 -3.40 2.91
N THR A 91 20.96 -2.23 2.84
CA THR A 91 21.96 -1.89 1.81
C THR A 91 23.29 -2.56 2.10
N GLU A 92 23.77 -2.50 3.35
CA GLU A 92 25.02 -3.16 3.74
C GLU A 92 24.97 -4.66 3.43
N SER A 93 23.89 -5.35 3.74
CA SER A 93 23.71 -6.77 3.42
C SER A 93 23.81 -7.06 1.92
N LYS A 94 23.32 -6.15 1.07
CA LYS A 94 23.43 -6.28 -0.39
C LYS A 94 24.86 -6.07 -0.88
N VAL A 95 25.56 -5.08 -0.32
CA VAL A 95 26.98 -4.81 -0.63
C VAL A 95 27.84 -6.00 -0.20
N VAL A 96 27.63 -6.53 1.01
CA VAL A 96 28.34 -7.73 1.50
C VAL A 96 28.09 -8.95 0.59
N ALA A 97 26.84 -9.15 0.15
CA ALA A 97 26.52 -10.24 -0.78
C ALA A 97 27.22 -10.06 -2.15
N LYS A 98 27.29 -8.82 -2.67
CA LYS A 98 28.02 -8.48 -3.90
C LYS A 98 29.52 -8.78 -3.74
N LEU A 99 30.13 -8.33 -2.63
CA LEU A 99 31.55 -8.58 -2.32
C LEU A 99 31.86 -10.09 -2.21
N LYS A 100 31.02 -10.84 -1.52
CA LYS A 100 31.14 -12.31 -1.42
C LYS A 100 31.10 -12.98 -2.79
N GLY A 101 30.25 -12.50 -3.69
CA GLY A 101 30.21 -12.94 -5.08
C GLY A 101 31.49 -12.66 -5.86
N MET A 102 32.25 -11.64 -5.44
CA MET A 102 33.57 -11.27 -5.96
C MET A 102 34.75 -11.99 -5.25
N GLY A 103 34.45 -12.84 -4.24
CA GLY A 103 35.46 -13.53 -3.43
C GLY A 103 36.11 -12.66 -2.35
N ILE A 104 35.49 -11.52 -1.99
CA ILE A 104 35.98 -10.58 -0.99
C ILE A 104 35.15 -10.72 0.28
N SER A 105 35.79 -10.89 1.44
CA SER A 105 35.14 -10.82 2.76
C SER A 105 35.16 -9.39 3.27
N LYS A 106 34.09 -8.95 3.94
CA LYS A 106 34.04 -7.64 4.62
C LYS A 106 35.17 -7.54 5.67
N GLU A 107 35.47 -8.63 6.34
CA GLU A 107 36.49 -8.70 7.39
C GLU A 107 37.90 -8.43 6.87
N ASP A 108 38.16 -8.61 5.56
CA ASP A 108 39.45 -8.33 4.91
C ASP A 108 39.60 -6.85 4.51
N LEU A 109 38.53 -6.04 4.68
CA LEU A 109 38.50 -4.63 4.28
C LEU A 109 38.61 -3.69 5.48
N THR A 110 39.17 -2.51 5.23
CA THR A 110 38.96 -1.35 6.12
C THR A 110 37.55 -0.76 5.88
N ARG A 111 37.10 0.05 6.84
CA ARG A 111 35.82 0.79 6.70
C ARG A 111 35.84 1.66 5.44
N GLU A 112 36.92 2.37 5.19
CA GLU A 112 37.08 3.27 4.04
C GLU A 112 37.02 2.51 2.71
N GLU A 113 37.57 1.32 2.64
CA GLU A 113 37.51 0.48 1.44
C GLU A 113 36.09 -0.04 1.22
N PHE A 114 35.43 -0.52 2.27
CA PHE A 114 34.02 -0.95 2.20
C PHE A 114 33.09 0.17 1.75
N MET A 115 33.28 1.39 2.30
CA MET A 115 32.48 2.56 1.96
C MET A 115 32.54 2.90 0.47
N LYS A 116 33.67 2.66 -0.22
CA LYS A 116 33.75 2.85 -1.68
C LYS A 116 32.76 1.94 -2.42
N TYR A 117 32.72 0.66 -2.07
CA TYR A 117 31.76 -0.28 -2.66
C TYR A 117 30.30 0.06 -2.33
N ALA A 118 30.03 0.57 -1.13
CA ALA A 118 28.71 0.97 -0.72
C ALA A 118 28.21 2.22 -1.48
N TRP A 119 29.09 3.21 -1.71
CA TRP A 119 28.78 4.37 -2.54
C TRP A 119 28.57 4.01 -4.01
N GLU A 120 29.39 3.12 -4.59
CA GLU A 120 29.19 2.59 -5.95
C GLU A 120 27.83 1.90 -6.08
N TRP A 121 27.45 1.09 -5.09
CA TRP A 121 26.14 0.45 -5.03
C TRP A 121 24.99 1.48 -5.02
N LYS A 122 25.13 2.52 -4.20
CA LYS A 122 24.13 3.61 -4.11
C LYS A 122 23.98 4.35 -5.43
N GLU A 123 25.08 4.69 -6.12
CA GLU A 123 24.99 5.39 -7.41
C GLU A 123 24.27 4.52 -8.45
N GLU A 124 24.60 3.24 -8.53
CA GLU A 124 23.97 2.31 -9.46
C GLU A 124 22.45 2.18 -9.20
N HIS A 125 22.06 1.83 -7.99
CA HIS A 125 20.67 1.48 -7.67
C HIS A 125 19.79 2.70 -7.43
N GLY A 126 20.30 3.77 -6.88
CA GLY A 126 19.60 5.05 -6.75
C GLY A 126 19.24 5.62 -8.11
N GLY A 127 20.16 5.54 -9.09
CA GLY A 127 19.91 5.97 -10.46
C GLY A 127 18.78 5.18 -11.14
N ILE A 128 18.71 3.87 -10.92
CA ILE A 128 17.62 3.01 -11.45
C ILE A 128 16.26 3.41 -10.86
N ILE A 129 16.19 3.61 -9.55
CA ILE A 129 14.96 4.01 -8.86
C ILE A 129 14.41 5.32 -9.43
N LEU A 130 15.25 6.34 -9.54
CA LEU A 130 14.85 7.65 -10.08
C LEU A 130 14.43 7.55 -11.55
N LYS A 131 15.06 6.68 -12.34
CA LYS A 131 14.65 6.40 -13.73
C LYS A 131 13.27 5.73 -13.79
N GLN A 132 13.00 4.77 -12.90
CA GLN A 132 11.69 4.10 -12.83
C GLN A 132 10.58 5.09 -12.49
N LEU A 133 10.83 6.02 -11.54
CA LEU A 133 9.86 7.08 -11.19
C LEU A 133 9.59 8.01 -12.38
N ARG A 134 10.63 8.41 -13.12
CA ARG A 134 10.45 9.24 -14.34
C ARG A 134 9.64 8.51 -15.39
N LYS A 135 9.92 7.23 -15.63
CA LYS A 135 9.15 6.42 -16.58
C LYS A 135 7.69 6.21 -16.18
N LEU A 136 7.41 6.17 -14.87
CA LEU A 136 6.04 6.15 -14.36
C LEU A 136 5.29 7.47 -14.55
N GLY A 137 5.99 8.54 -14.90
CA GLY A 137 5.42 9.88 -15.07
C GLY A 137 5.35 10.71 -13.79
N ALA A 138 6.12 10.36 -12.77
CA ALA A 138 6.15 11.10 -11.51
C ALA A 138 6.58 12.55 -11.72
N SER A 139 5.76 13.51 -11.28
CA SER A 139 5.97 14.94 -11.41
C SER A 139 6.71 15.54 -10.22
N CYS A 140 7.79 14.87 -9.81
CA CYS A 140 8.67 15.32 -8.73
C CYS A 140 9.46 16.57 -9.13
N ASP A 141 9.74 17.42 -8.17
CA ASP A 141 10.72 18.51 -8.29
C ASP A 141 12.13 17.94 -8.25
N TRP A 142 12.65 17.53 -9.41
CA TRP A 142 13.95 16.84 -9.52
C TRP A 142 15.14 17.68 -9.11
N ASP A 143 15.02 19.00 -9.12
CA ASP A 143 16.06 19.94 -8.65
C ASP A 143 16.22 19.85 -7.11
N ARG A 144 15.21 19.30 -6.41
CA ARG A 144 15.18 19.08 -4.95
C ARG A 144 15.45 17.62 -4.56
N THR A 145 16.03 16.81 -5.45
CA THR A 145 16.34 15.40 -5.13
C THR A 145 17.30 15.30 -3.96
N ARG A 146 16.92 14.52 -2.92
CA ARG A 146 17.72 14.35 -1.70
C ARG A 146 18.08 12.86 -1.47
N PHE A 147 19.12 12.65 -0.69
CA PHE A 147 19.56 11.35 -0.22
C PHE A 147 19.83 11.41 1.28
N THR A 148 19.26 10.49 2.05
CA THR A 148 19.29 10.55 3.53
C THR A 148 20.72 10.56 4.13
N MET A 149 21.73 10.15 3.36
CA MET A 149 23.12 10.12 3.82
C MET A 149 24.03 11.10 3.06
N GLU A 150 23.46 12.07 2.34
CA GLU A 150 24.25 13.16 1.78
C GLU A 150 24.84 14.03 2.91
N PRO A 151 25.96 14.75 2.68
CA PRO A 151 26.68 15.44 3.74
C PRO A 151 25.82 16.37 4.59
N GLU A 152 25.05 17.25 3.98
CA GLU A 152 24.21 18.24 4.68
C GLU A 152 23.14 17.57 5.55
N LEU A 153 22.49 16.52 5.05
CA LEU A 153 21.47 15.78 5.82
C LEU A 153 22.14 14.96 6.94
N SER A 154 23.33 14.43 6.69
CA SER A 154 24.10 13.74 7.72
C SER A 154 24.52 14.67 8.85
N ASP A 155 24.90 15.91 8.55
CA ASP A 155 25.18 16.93 9.56
C ASP A 155 23.94 17.24 10.44
N ALA A 156 22.76 17.31 9.85
CA ALA A 156 21.51 17.48 10.58
C ALA A 156 21.24 16.30 11.53
N VAL A 157 21.47 15.08 11.08
CA VAL A 157 21.31 13.85 11.88
C VAL A 157 22.28 13.82 13.05
N ILE A 158 23.55 14.16 12.82
CA ILE A 158 24.59 14.23 13.84
C ILE A 158 24.26 15.31 14.87
N ALA A 159 23.83 16.49 14.42
CA ALA A 159 23.40 17.56 15.32
C ALA A 159 22.21 17.17 16.18
N THR A 160 21.24 16.42 15.60
CA THR A 160 20.08 15.88 16.31
C THR A 160 20.51 14.91 17.44
N PHE A 161 21.46 14.02 17.16
CA PHE A 161 22.01 13.13 18.18
C PHE A 161 22.65 13.93 19.33
N CYS A 162 23.51 14.90 19.01
CA CYS A 162 24.15 15.76 20.00
C CYS A 162 23.14 16.57 20.83
N TYR A 163 22.08 17.08 20.20
CA TYR A 163 20.97 17.77 20.88
C TYR A 163 20.30 16.89 21.92
N PHE A 164 19.83 15.69 21.53
CA PHE A 164 19.17 14.80 22.46
C PHE A 164 20.08 14.24 23.56
N TYR A 165 21.36 14.04 23.23
CA TYR A 165 22.35 13.66 24.23
C TYR A 165 22.54 14.76 25.29
N LYS A 166 22.70 16.00 24.89
CA LYS A 166 22.82 17.17 25.80
C LYS A 166 21.54 17.38 26.62
N LYS A 167 20.38 17.03 26.07
CA LYS A 167 19.08 17.05 26.76
C LYS A 167 18.90 15.86 27.73
N GLY A 168 19.80 14.88 27.73
CA GLY A 168 19.73 13.68 28.60
C GLY A 168 18.70 12.66 28.12
N MET A 169 18.23 12.78 26.87
CA MET A 169 17.29 11.81 26.27
C MET A 169 18.01 10.67 25.56
N ILE A 170 19.21 10.92 24.99
CA ILE A 170 20.06 9.85 24.49
C ILE A 170 21.04 9.42 25.59
N TYR A 171 21.17 8.12 25.76
CA TYR A 171 22.08 7.52 26.72
C TYR A 171 22.68 6.22 26.17
N ARG A 172 23.85 5.82 26.71
CA ARG A 172 24.45 4.52 26.43
C ARG A 172 24.21 3.60 27.63
N GLY A 173 23.71 2.40 27.38
CA GLY A 173 23.39 1.46 28.45
C GLY A 173 23.43 0.00 27.98
N VAL A 174 23.67 -0.90 28.95
CA VAL A 174 23.57 -2.35 28.70
C VAL A 174 22.12 -2.77 28.88
N ARG A 175 21.51 -3.29 27.83
CA ARG A 175 20.14 -3.82 27.86
C ARG A 175 20.05 -5.10 27.02
N MET A 176 19.00 -5.88 27.26
CA MET A 176 18.62 -6.96 26.35
C MET A 176 18.18 -6.36 25.01
N VAL A 177 18.80 -6.76 23.92
CA VAL A 177 18.47 -6.35 22.56
C VAL A 177 18.24 -7.56 21.68
N ASN A 178 17.53 -7.35 20.58
CA ASN A 178 17.38 -8.34 19.53
C ASN A 178 18.66 -8.31 18.67
N TRP A 179 19.41 -9.38 18.69
CA TRP A 179 20.64 -9.52 17.92
C TRP A 179 20.42 -10.34 16.66
N ASP A 180 20.82 -9.81 15.50
CA ASP A 180 20.86 -10.54 14.24
C ASP A 180 22.25 -11.18 14.06
N PRO A 181 22.39 -12.51 14.20
CA PRO A 181 23.68 -13.18 14.13
C PRO A 181 24.25 -13.33 12.71
N VAL A 182 23.45 -12.97 11.69
CA VAL A 182 23.88 -12.96 10.28
C VAL A 182 24.35 -11.58 9.87
N ALA A 183 23.62 -10.52 10.24
CA ALA A 183 24.02 -9.13 10.03
C ALA A 183 25.03 -8.65 11.06
N LEU A 184 25.22 -9.36 12.16
CA LEU A 184 26.11 -9.02 13.28
C LEU A 184 25.80 -7.66 13.89
N THR A 185 24.52 -7.37 14.09
CA THR A 185 24.05 -6.09 14.64
C THR A 185 22.80 -6.25 15.49
N ALA A 186 22.62 -5.33 16.43
CA ALA A 186 21.35 -5.14 17.10
C ALA A 186 20.30 -4.63 16.10
N ILE A 187 19.06 -5.07 16.27
CA ILE A 187 17.88 -4.58 15.55
C ILE A 187 16.82 -4.12 16.54
N SER A 188 15.94 -3.22 16.10
CA SER A 188 14.82 -2.75 16.91
C SER A 188 13.75 -3.83 17.04
N ASP A 189 12.90 -3.73 18.07
CA ASP A 189 11.77 -4.66 18.27
C ASP A 189 10.84 -4.69 17.05
N ASP A 190 10.67 -3.56 16.40
CA ASP A 190 9.87 -3.39 15.20
C ASP A 190 10.41 -4.15 13.98
N GLU A 191 11.72 -4.44 13.93
CA GLU A 191 12.39 -5.17 12.85
C GLU A 191 12.33 -6.69 13.05
N VAL A 192 11.64 -7.14 14.13
CA VAL A 192 11.46 -8.56 14.46
C VAL A 192 10.09 -9.05 13.99
N ILE A 193 10.10 -10.02 13.08
CA ILE A 193 8.88 -10.67 12.60
C ILE A 193 8.66 -11.97 13.37
N HIS A 194 7.61 -12.03 14.16
CA HIS A 194 7.23 -13.26 14.87
C HIS A 194 6.49 -14.21 13.91
N ARG A 195 6.92 -15.47 13.88
CA ARG A 195 6.31 -16.54 13.07
C ARG A 195 6.09 -17.77 13.93
N ASP A 196 4.91 -18.33 13.84
CA ASP A 196 4.61 -19.61 14.45
C ASP A 196 5.53 -20.69 13.85
N THR A 197 6.44 -21.19 14.69
CA THR A 197 7.46 -22.13 14.30
C THR A 197 7.26 -23.44 15.08
N LYS A 198 7.19 -24.53 14.34
CA LYS A 198 7.14 -25.87 14.93
C LYS A 198 8.47 -26.19 15.60
N SER A 199 8.41 -26.52 16.88
CA SER A 199 9.55 -26.86 17.71
C SER A 199 9.16 -27.99 18.67
N HIS A 200 9.93 -28.17 19.70
CA HIS A 200 9.66 -29.17 20.75
C HIS A 200 9.79 -28.54 22.13
N PHE A 201 9.01 -29.07 23.04
CA PHE A 201 9.15 -28.81 24.47
C PHE A 201 9.92 -29.98 25.07
N TYR A 202 11.12 -29.70 25.59
CA TYR A 202 12.00 -30.70 26.19
C TYR A 202 11.87 -30.68 27.69
N HIS A 203 11.43 -31.78 28.29
CA HIS A 203 11.30 -31.94 29.73
C HIS A 203 12.56 -32.53 30.31
N LEU A 204 13.25 -31.77 31.19
CA LEU A 204 14.58 -32.08 31.69
C LEU A 204 14.59 -32.24 33.21
N LYS A 205 15.32 -33.23 33.70
CA LYS A 205 15.56 -33.41 35.13
C LYS A 205 16.72 -32.57 35.60
N TYR A 206 16.50 -31.81 36.64
CA TYR A 206 17.51 -31.11 37.42
C TYR A 206 17.57 -31.77 38.80
N TYR A 207 18.63 -32.49 39.09
CA TYR A 207 18.79 -33.16 40.37
C TYR A 207 19.07 -32.17 41.49
N ILE A 208 18.47 -32.43 42.66
CA ILE A 208 18.73 -31.66 43.89
C ILE A 208 20.15 -31.93 44.33
N SER A 209 20.93 -30.88 44.65
CA SER A 209 22.28 -30.99 45.18
C SER A 209 22.27 -31.41 46.68
N ASP A 210 23.22 -32.24 47.08
CA ASP A 210 23.48 -32.59 48.48
C ASP A 210 24.16 -31.46 49.28
N GLY A 211 24.48 -30.32 48.66
CA GLY A 211 25.23 -29.19 49.20
C GLY A 211 26.74 -29.28 49.02
N ASN A 212 27.23 -30.41 48.51
CA ASN A 212 28.65 -30.63 48.16
C ASN A 212 28.86 -30.75 46.63
N GLY A 213 27.79 -30.44 45.85
CA GLY A 213 27.84 -30.52 44.43
C GLY A 213 27.54 -31.88 43.81
N ASN A 214 27.03 -32.85 44.60
CA ASN A 214 26.64 -34.18 44.09
C ASN A 214 25.12 -34.28 43.95
N PRO A 215 24.63 -35.04 42.95
CA PRO A 215 23.20 -35.27 42.81
C PRO A 215 22.65 -36.18 43.87
N THR A 216 21.46 -35.81 44.38
CA THR A 216 20.63 -36.71 45.21
C THR A 216 19.72 -37.58 44.32
N ASP A 217 18.92 -38.44 44.93
CA ASP A 217 17.89 -39.21 44.23
C ASP A 217 16.64 -38.38 43.86
N LYS A 218 16.55 -37.14 44.35
CA LYS A 218 15.44 -36.21 44.08
C LYS A 218 15.77 -35.26 42.95
N TYR A 219 14.80 -34.99 42.09
CA TYR A 219 14.90 -34.02 41.02
C TYR A 219 13.62 -33.24 40.86
N LEU A 220 13.74 -32.08 40.20
CA LEU A 220 12.61 -31.36 39.61
C LEU A 220 12.67 -31.51 38.10
N VAL A 221 11.54 -31.25 37.43
CA VAL A 221 11.45 -31.26 35.99
C VAL A 221 11.16 -29.85 35.48
N ILE A 222 11.95 -29.38 34.56
CA ILE A 222 11.67 -28.14 33.83
C ILE A 222 11.31 -28.48 32.37
N ALA A 223 10.61 -27.60 31.69
CA ALA A 223 10.33 -27.71 30.27
C ALA A 223 10.90 -26.49 29.56
N THR A 224 11.62 -26.74 28.47
CA THR A 224 12.25 -25.67 27.64
C THR A 224 12.17 -25.94 26.17
N THR A 225 12.03 -24.92 25.38
CA THR A 225 12.18 -24.98 23.91
C THR A 225 13.63 -24.78 23.45
N ARG A 226 14.51 -24.36 24.40
CA ARG A 226 15.90 -23.97 24.11
C ARG A 226 16.91 -24.75 24.99
N PRO A 227 17.03 -26.08 24.81
CA PRO A 227 17.95 -26.87 25.65
C PRO A 227 19.43 -26.50 25.46
N GLU A 228 19.79 -25.84 24.34
CA GLU A 228 21.14 -25.33 24.10
C GLU A 228 21.57 -24.23 25.06
N THR A 229 20.64 -23.59 25.79
CA THR A 229 20.96 -22.48 26.72
C THR A 229 21.11 -22.95 28.19
N ILE A 230 20.88 -24.23 28.49
CA ILE A 230 20.89 -24.68 29.92
C ILE A 230 22.23 -24.43 30.62
N MET A 231 23.35 -24.42 29.89
CA MET A 231 24.66 -24.11 30.48
C MET A 231 24.77 -22.69 31.01
N ALA A 232 23.85 -21.80 30.58
CA ALA A 232 23.75 -20.41 31.05
C ALA A 232 22.76 -20.21 32.20
N ASP A 233 22.05 -21.27 32.66
CA ASP A 233 21.05 -21.15 33.72
C ASP A 233 21.66 -20.61 35.00
N ALA A 234 21.02 -19.60 35.60
CA ALA A 234 21.46 -18.95 36.83
C ALA A 234 20.62 -19.35 38.03
N ALA A 235 19.40 -19.77 37.81
CA ALA A 235 18.48 -20.28 38.85
C ALA A 235 17.37 -21.11 38.22
N ILE A 236 16.67 -21.88 39.07
CA ILE A 236 15.33 -22.37 38.78
C ILE A 236 14.35 -21.52 39.58
N CYS A 237 13.26 -21.08 38.97
CA CYS A 237 12.25 -20.24 39.58
C CYS A 237 10.93 -20.99 39.72
N VAL A 238 10.26 -20.82 40.88
CA VAL A 238 8.93 -21.37 41.17
C VAL A 238 8.03 -20.27 41.72
N ASN A 239 6.72 -20.43 41.53
CA ASN A 239 5.77 -19.48 42.09
C ASN A 239 5.66 -19.69 43.63
N PRO A 240 5.79 -18.65 44.47
CA PRO A 240 5.67 -18.78 45.93
C PRO A 240 4.29 -19.26 46.40
N ALA A 241 3.24 -19.14 45.57
CA ALA A 241 1.90 -19.65 45.87
C ALA A 241 1.69 -21.12 45.45
N ASP A 242 2.65 -21.74 44.79
CA ASP A 242 2.54 -23.11 44.31
C ASP A 242 2.99 -24.11 45.37
N GLU A 243 2.02 -24.66 46.10
CA GLU A 243 2.27 -25.64 47.20
C GLU A 243 3.03 -26.88 46.73
N ARG A 244 2.95 -27.27 45.47
CA ARG A 244 3.65 -28.43 44.90
C ARG A 244 5.17 -28.29 45.02
N HIS A 245 5.66 -27.06 45.05
CA HIS A 245 7.08 -26.73 45.00
C HIS A 245 7.63 -26.10 46.26
N HIS A 246 6.84 -25.92 47.35
CA HIS A 246 7.30 -25.37 48.64
C HIS A 246 8.49 -26.14 49.26
N TRP A 247 8.60 -27.43 48.97
CA TRP A 247 9.71 -28.26 49.44
C TRP A 247 11.07 -27.90 48.80
N LEU A 248 11.07 -27.13 47.69
CA LEU A 248 12.27 -26.69 47.00
C LEU A 248 12.89 -25.43 47.64
N LYS A 249 12.21 -24.78 48.55
CA LYS A 249 12.68 -23.53 49.18
C LYS A 249 14.05 -23.69 49.78
N GLY A 250 15.03 -22.82 49.37
CA GLY A 250 16.40 -22.87 49.86
C GLY A 250 17.23 -24.06 49.35
N LYS A 251 16.69 -24.84 48.41
CA LYS A 251 17.44 -25.91 47.73
C LYS A 251 18.27 -25.36 46.60
N LYS A 252 19.26 -26.16 46.21
CA LYS A 252 20.03 -25.96 45.00
C LYS A 252 19.87 -27.16 44.08
N VAL A 253 20.04 -26.94 42.78
CA VAL A 253 19.96 -28.00 41.77
C VAL A 253 21.20 -27.99 40.93
N LEU A 254 21.45 -29.11 40.24
CA LEU A 254 22.58 -29.29 39.34
C LEU A 254 22.08 -29.15 37.91
N ILE A 255 22.75 -28.30 37.12
CA ILE A 255 22.51 -28.18 35.68
C ILE A 255 22.94 -29.49 35.02
N PRO A 256 22.09 -30.13 34.22
CA PRO A 256 22.48 -31.35 33.49
C PRO A 256 23.73 -31.13 32.64
N LEU A 257 24.47 -32.18 32.39
CA LEU A 257 25.69 -32.27 31.58
C LEU A 257 26.94 -31.55 32.15
N ILE A 258 26.78 -30.41 32.85
CA ILE A 258 27.92 -29.63 33.36
C ILE A 258 28.01 -29.67 34.92
N ASN A 259 26.98 -30.21 35.60
CA ASN A 259 26.92 -30.36 37.05
C ASN A 259 27.19 -29.07 37.84
N ARG A 260 26.92 -27.89 37.27
CA ARG A 260 27.03 -26.63 38.01
C ARG A 260 25.83 -26.46 38.94
N GLU A 261 26.10 -26.07 40.19
CA GLU A 261 25.10 -25.81 41.19
C GLU A 261 24.45 -24.45 41.04
N ILE A 262 23.11 -24.39 41.03
CA ILE A 262 22.30 -23.15 40.96
C ILE A 262 21.20 -23.16 42.01
N PRO A 263 20.79 -21.98 42.51
CA PRO A 263 19.72 -21.89 43.53
C PRO A 263 18.32 -22.11 42.90
N VAL A 264 17.37 -22.52 43.77
CA VAL A 264 15.95 -22.40 43.51
C VAL A 264 15.46 -21.10 44.13
N ILE A 265 14.79 -20.25 43.37
CA ILE A 265 14.26 -18.96 43.77
C ILE A 265 12.73 -18.94 43.66
N GLU A 266 12.09 -17.98 44.34
CA GLU A 266 10.64 -17.80 44.29
C GLU A 266 10.30 -16.45 43.60
N ASP A 267 9.49 -16.47 42.54
CA ASP A 267 8.99 -15.25 41.86
C ASP A 267 7.56 -15.48 41.37
N SER A 268 6.71 -14.49 41.52
CA SER A 268 5.30 -14.54 41.14
C SER A 268 5.10 -14.52 39.59
N TYR A 269 6.14 -14.25 38.82
CA TYR A 269 6.12 -14.31 37.36
C TYR A 269 5.81 -15.72 36.82
N VAL A 270 6.20 -16.78 37.57
CA VAL A 270 6.00 -18.15 37.09
C VAL A 270 4.53 -18.54 37.16
N GLU A 271 3.97 -18.90 36.01
CA GLU A 271 2.61 -19.43 35.88
C GLU A 271 2.54 -20.87 36.42
N MET A 272 1.71 -21.10 37.42
CA MET A 272 1.63 -22.40 38.10
C MET A 272 1.14 -23.54 37.21
N ASP A 273 0.26 -23.25 36.28
CA ASP A 273 -0.38 -24.24 35.40
C ASP A 273 0.31 -24.38 34.01
N PHE A 274 1.35 -23.58 33.75
CA PHE A 274 2.11 -23.68 32.52
C PHE A 274 3.32 -24.62 32.66
N GLY A 275 3.43 -25.58 31.75
CA GLY A 275 4.52 -26.54 31.72
C GLY A 275 4.57 -27.41 33.03
N THR A 276 5.65 -27.27 33.79
CA THR A 276 5.85 -27.99 35.05
C THR A 276 5.64 -27.11 36.28
N GLY A 277 5.36 -25.83 36.13
CA GLY A 277 5.36 -24.83 37.21
C GLY A 277 6.77 -24.47 37.71
N CYS A 278 7.80 -24.97 37.03
CA CYS A 278 9.21 -24.65 37.29
C CYS A 278 9.82 -24.02 36.05
N LEU A 279 10.35 -22.82 36.18
CA LEU A 279 10.99 -22.05 35.10
C LEU A 279 12.50 -22.07 35.30
N LYS A 280 13.28 -22.44 34.25
CA LYS A 280 14.71 -22.16 34.24
C LYS A 280 14.92 -20.68 33.98
N VAL A 281 15.84 -20.06 34.67
CA VAL A 281 16.16 -18.62 34.49
C VAL A 281 17.52 -18.46 33.90
N THR A 282 17.55 -17.91 32.69
CA THR A 282 18.77 -17.71 31.86
C THR A 282 18.92 -16.24 31.50
N PRO A 283 19.40 -15.39 32.40
CA PRO A 283 19.36 -13.92 32.22
C PRO A 283 20.07 -13.37 30.97
N ALA A 284 21.01 -14.13 30.39
CA ALA A 284 21.72 -13.72 29.19
C ALA A 284 20.95 -13.94 27.88
N HIS A 285 19.94 -14.83 27.86
CA HIS A 285 19.35 -15.36 26.62
C HIS A 285 17.83 -15.27 26.55
N ASP A 286 17.21 -14.60 27.53
CA ASP A 286 15.77 -14.32 27.55
C ASP A 286 15.50 -12.99 28.27
N ALA A 287 14.61 -12.16 27.69
CA ALA A 287 14.31 -10.84 28.24
C ALA A 287 13.60 -10.89 29.61
N HIS A 288 12.65 -11.81 29.79
CA HIS A 288 11.94 -11.97 31.04
C HIS A 288 12.83 -12.60 32.11
N ASP A 289 13.68 -13.56 31.73
CA ASP A 289 14.68 -14.14 32.62
C ASP A 289 15.70 -13.10 33.09
N TYR A 290 16.03 -12.13 32.25
CA TYR A 290 16.89 -11.00 32.60
C TYR A 290 16.24 -10.13 33.68
N GLU A 291 14.95 -9.82 33.58
CA GLU A 291 14.22 -9.06 34.58
C GLU A 291 14.13 -9.80 35.92
N ILE A 292 13.88 -11.12 35.88
CA ILE A 292 13.95 -11.98 37.09
C ILE A 292 15.36 -11.93 37.67
N GLY A 293 16.36 -12.04 36.81
CA GLY A 293 17.78 -11.95 37.17
C GLY A 293 18.14 -10.66 37.90
N LEU A 294 17.63 -9.52 37.46
CA LEU A 294 17.81 -8.21 38.12
C LEU A 294 17.14 -8.18 39.50
N ARG A 295 15.87 -8.66 39.62
CA ARG A 295 15.15 -8.70 40.91
C ARG A 295 15.82 -9.56 41.92
N HIS A 296 16.42 -10.65 41.50
CA HIS A 296 17.07 -11.64 42.38
C HIS A 296 18.60 -11.58 42.41
N ASN A 297 19.19 -10.55 41.77
CA ASN A 297 20.63 -10.36 41.68
C ASN A 297 21.38 -11.60 41.14
N LEU A 298 20.86 -12.26 40.14
CA LEU A 298 21.44 -13.47 39.54
C LEU A 298 22.63 -13.13 38.59
N PRO A 299 23.62 -14.04 38.47
CA PRO A 299 24.69 -13.86 37.53
C PRO A 299 24.20 -13.96 36.08
N VAL A 300 24.78 -13.13 35.21
CA VAL A 300 24.55 -13.15 33.79
C VAL A 300 25.67 -13.94 33.09
N ILE A 301 25.34 -15.09 32.53
CA ILE A 301 26.29 -15.98 31.85
C ILE A 301 25.97 -16.07 30.39
N ASP A 302 26.61 -15.25 29.59
CA ASP A 302 26.43 -15.24 28.13
C ASP A 302 27.29 -16.35 27.49
N ILE A 303 26.63 -17.36 26.92
CA ILE A 303 27.27 -18.55 26.30
C ILE A 303 27.20 -18.57 24.79
N ILE A 304 26.61 -17.56 24.16
CA ILE A 304 26.43 -17.47 22.71
C ILE A 304 27.19 -16.24 22.18
N ASP A 305 28.05 -16.44 21.21
CA ASP A 305 28.81 -15.38 20.57
C ASP A 305 27.94 -14.56 19.56
N ASP A 306 28.55 -13.57 18.90
CA ASP A 306 27.88 -12.68 17.96
C ASP A 306 27.38 -13.41 16.71
N HIS A 307 27.97 -14.54 16.35
CA HIS A 307 27.59 -15.40 15.22
C HIS A 307 26.52 -16.45 15.57
N GLY A 308 26.02 -16.45 16.80
CA GLY A 308 25.04 -17.42 17.28
C GLY A 308 25.65 -18.81 17.56
N ARG A 309 26.95 -18.87 17.91
CA ARG A 309 27.67 -20.09 18.26
C ARG A 309 27.94 -20.14 19.75
N LEU A 310 28.03 -21.36 20.31
CA LEU A 310 28.42 -21.54 21.69
C LEU A 310 29.86 -21.08 21.91
N ASN A 311 30.11 -20.25 22.93
CA ASN A 311 31.43 -19.78 23.30
C ASN A 311 32.02 -20.64 24.45
N GLU A 312 33.23 -20.30 24.92
CA GLU A 312 33.92 -21.04 25.96
C GLU A 312 33.16 -21.16 27.28
N LYS A 313 32.26 -20.21 27.63
CA LYS A 313 31.44 -20.27 28.85
C LYS A 313 30.38 -21.37 28.81
N ALA A 314 30.06 -21.89 27.66
CA ALA A 314 29.18 -23.07 27.51
C ALA A 314 29.84 -24.36 28.03
N GLN A 315 31.17 -24.44 28.08
CA GLN A 315 31.99 -25.54 28.52
C GLN A 315 31.91 -26.79 27.63
N ILE A 316 30.81 -27.01 26.94
CA ILE A 316 30.60 -28.13 26.00
C ILE A 316 30.17 -27.57 24.65
N LEU A 317 30.47 -28.30 23.58
CA LEU A 317 30.13 -27.94 22.19
C LEU A 317 30.56 -26.53 21.77
N VAL A 318 31.68 -26.05 22.29
CA VAL A 318 32.26 -24.74 21.98
C VAL A 318 32.52 -24.60 20.47
N GLY A 319 32.10 -23.47 19.88
CA GLY A 319 32.21 -23.19 18.46
C GLY A 319 31.07 -23.75 17.59
N GLU A 320 30.17 -24.56 18.15
CA GLU A 320 29.03 -25.09 17.42
C GLU A 320 27.92 -24.05 17.27
N ASP A 321 27.26 -24.08 16.11
CA ASP A 321 26.04 -23.31 15.90
C ASP A 321 24.96 -23.70 16.92
N ARG A 322 24.21 -22.73 17.43
CA ARG A 322 23.21 -22.95 18.49
C ARG A 322 22.12 -23.98 18.14
N PHE A 323 21.73 -24.10 16.87
CA PHE A 323 20.73 -25.08 16.45
C PHE A 323 21.32 -26.47 16.28
N GLU A 324 22.56 -26.59 15.83
CA GLU A 324 23.28 -27.86 15.79
C GLU A 324 23.62 -28.33 17.21
N ALA A 325 24.06 -27.40 18.06
CA ALA A 325 24.27 -27.66 19.48
C ALA A 325 23.00 -28.16 20.19
N ARG A 326 21.82 -27.57 19.87
CA ARG A 326 20.52 -28.03 20.39
C ARG A 326 20.29 -29.52 20.11
N LYS A 327 20.50 -29.95 18.88
CA LYS A 327 20.33 -31.35 18.49
C LYS A 327 21.28 -32.29 19.27
N LYS A 328 22.54 -31.89 19.38
CA LYS A 328 23.56 -32.66 20.12
C LYS A 328 23.28 -32.72 21.60
N ILE A 329 22.88 -31.58 22.20
CA ILE A 329 22.55 -31.50 23.63
C ILE A 329 21.33 -32.37 23.96
N VAL A 330 20.29 -32.38 23.14
CA VAL A 330 19.13 -33.27 23.34
C VAL A 330 19.57 -34.74 23.38
N LYS A 331 20.44 -35.15 22.46
CA LYS A 331 21.00 -36.52 22.46
C LYS A 331 21.84 -36.82 23.72
N MET A 332 22.68 -35.89 24.14
CA MET A 332 23.47 -36.06 25.37
C MET A 332 22.59 -36.12 26.61
N LEU A 333 21.49 -35.35 26.65
CA LEU A 333 20.50 -35.40 27.77
C LEU A 333 19.71 -36.73 27.79
N GLU A 334 19.45 -37.32 26.61
CA GLU A 334 18.85 -38.66 26.51
C GLU A 334 19.81 -39.72 27.02
N GLU A 335 21.06 -39.71 26.57
CA GLU A 335 22.13 -40.64 26.97
C GLU A 335 22.44 -40.58 28.47
N SER A 336 22.37 -39.38 29.05
CA SER A 336 22.61 -39.16 30.50
C SER A 336 21.38 -39.48 31.38
N GLY A 337 20.22 -39.76 30.76
CA GLY A 337 18.96 -40.00 31.47
C GLY A 337 18.29 -38.75 32.04
N ASN A 338 18.73 -37.57 31.70
CA ASN A 338 18.15 -36.30 32.11
C ASN A 338 16.93 -35.88 31.23
N LEU A 339 16.76 -36.41 30.02
CA LEU A 339 15.58 -36.15 29.18
C LEU A 339 14.42 -37.04 29.64
N VAL A 340 13.32 -36.42 30.09
CA VAL A 340 12.11 -37.13 30.54
C VAL A 340 11.14 -37.39 29.40
N LYS A 341 10.90 -36.35 28.59
CA LYS A 341 9.88 -36.34 27.56
C LYS A 341 10.18 -35.27 26.49
N VAL A 342 9.75 -35.50 25.29
CA VAL A 342 9.74 -34.49 24.22
C VAL A 342 8.31 -34.37 23.70
N GLU A 343 7.79 -33.15 23.63
CA GLU A 343 6.46 -32.83 23.09
C GLU A 343 6.57 -31.91 21.89
N GLU A 344 5.73 -32.12 20.91
CA GLU A 344 5.60 -31.15 19.82
C GLU A 344 5.02 -29.83 20.37
N TYR A 345 5.64 -28.74 20.02
CA TYR A 345 5.24 -27.40 20.46
C TYR A 345 5.38 -26.40 19.32
N THR A 346 4.40 -25.52 19.21
CA THR A 346 4.47 -24.38 18.26
C THR A 346 4.54 -23.10 19.05
N SER A 347 5.56 -22.30 18.79
CA SER A 347 5.74 -20.99 19.45
C SER A 347 6.04 -19.89 18.44
N PRO A 348 5.68 -18.64 18.75
CA PRO A 348 6.10 -17.50 17.97
C PRO A 348 7.62 -17.30 18.13
N VAL A 349 8.38 -17.45 17.07
CA VAL A 349 9.83 -17.22 17.04
C VAL A 349 10.10 -15.93 16.29
N GLY A 350 10.96 -15.07 16.84
CA GLY A 350 11.38 -13.81 16.22
C GLY A 350 12.41 -14.04 15.13
N TYR A 351 12.17 -13.44 13.97
CA TYR A 351 13.06 -13.46 12.81
C TYR A 351 13.42 -12.03 12.43
N SER A 352 14.66 -11.79 12.04
CA SER A 352 15.07 -10.53 11.44
C SER A 352 14.32 -10.30 10.12
N GLU A 353 13.69 -9.16 9.97
CA GLU A 353 13.00 -8.78 8.72
C GLU A 353 13.99 -8.74 7.53
N ARG A 354 15.25 -8.42 7.79
CA ARG A 354 16.25 -8.16 6.73
C ARG A 354 17.02 -9.40 6.30
N THR A 355 17.45 -10.22 7.24
CA THR A 355 18.27 -11.41 6.96
C THR A 355 17.47 -12.70 6.99
N ASN A 356 16.27 -12.67 7.57
CA ASN A 356 15.45 -13.84 7.86
C ASN A 356 16.12 -14.83 8.85
N ALA A 357 17.13 -14.38 9.57
CA ALA A 357 17.74 -15.15 10.64
C ALA A 357 16.83 -15.16 11.89
N VAL A 358 16.83 -16.25 12.63
CA VAL A 358 16.27 -16.25 13.98
C VAL A 358 17.10 -15.33 14.85
N ILE A 359 16.46 -14.34 15.48
CA ILE A 359 17.15 -13.40 16.38
C ILE A 359 17.62 -14.11 17.65
N GLU A 360 18.65 -13.55 18.28
CA GLU A 360 19.15 -13.97 19.58
C GLU A 360 18.98 -12.84 20.59
N PRO A 361 18.22 -13.02 21.67
CA PRO A 361 18.22 -12.08 22.79
C PRO A 361 19.62 -11.98 23.38
N LYS A 362 20.19 -10.79 23.39
CA LYS A 362 21.60 -10.56 23.80
C LYS A 362 21.73 -9.30 24.64
N LEU A 363 22.49 -9.38 25.71
CA LEU A 363 22.88 -8.19 26.48
C LEU A 363 24.01 -7.47 25.76
N SER A 364 23.76 -6.24 25.40
CA SER A 364 24.72 -5.40 24.68
C SER A 364 24.66 -3.95 25.15
N ALA A 365 25.83 -3.32 25.16
CA ALA A 365 25.94 -1.87 25.41
C ALA A 365 25.60 -1.11 24.12
N GLN A 366 24.42 -0.52 24.07
CA GLN A 366 23.88 0.18 22.92
C GLN A 366 23.52 1.63 23.27
N TRP A 367 23.26 2.43 22.25
CA TRP A 367 22.72 3.77 22.39
C TRP A 367 21.21 3.75 22.26
N PHE A 368 20.53 4.44 23.21
CA PHE A 368 19.07 4.48 23.27
C PHE A 368 18.58 5.93 23.32
N LEU A 369 17.41 6.16 22.67
CA LEU A 369 16.63 7.39 22.81
C LEU A 369 15.40 7.10 23.65
N LYS A 370 15.18 7.90 24.72
CA LYS A 370 13.96 7.86 25.52
C LYS A 370 12.77 8.31 24.70
N MET A 371 11.73 7.50 24.65
CA MET A 371 10.59 7.71 23.76
C MET A 371 9.32 8.20 24.46
N GLU A 372 9.18 8.03 25.76
CA GLU A 372 7.93 8.25 26.49
C GLU A 372 7.34 9.66 26.25
N ASP A 373 8.11 10.72 26.49
CA ASP A 373 7.66 12.09 26.32
C ASP A 373 7.37 12.45 24.85
N LEU A 374 8.19 11.93 23.93
CA LEU A 374 8.01 12.14 22.49
C LEU A 374 6.74 11.45 21.98
N ALA A 375 6.50 10.22 22.44
CA ALA A 375 5.33 9.44 22.07
C ALA A 375 4.02 10.06 22.62
N ALA A 376 4.04 10.61 23.84
CA ALA A 376 2.88 11.27 24.44
C ALA A 376 2.44 12.49 23.61
N LYS A 377 3.39 13.35 23.22
CA LYS A 377 3.11 14.51 22.35
C LYS A 377 2.59 14.08 20.97
N ALA A 378 3.24 13.09 20.35
CA ALA A 378 2.86 12.59 19.05
C ALA A 378 1.46 11.95 19.07
N LEU A 379 1.08 11.30 20.17
CA LEU A 379 -0.27 10.79 20.37
C LEU A 379 -1.30 11.91 20.41
N GLU A 380 -1.02 12.99 21.13
CA GLU A 380 -1.91 14.16 21.24
C GLU A 380 -2.15 14.81 19.86
N SER A 381 -1.12 14.90 19.01
CA SER A 381 -1.23 15.48 17.66
C SER A 381 -2.23 14.74 16.77
N VAL A 382 -2.36 13.41 16.93
CA VAL A 382 -3.34 12.58 16.22
C VAL A 382 -4.70 12.56 16.94
N GLU A 383 -4.73 12.43 18.27
CA GLU A 383 -5.98 12.35 19.03
C GLU A 383 -6.77 13.66 19.00
N SER A 384 -6.10 14.80 18.99
CA SER A 384 -6.73 16.12 18.81
C SER A 384 -7.31 16.35 17.40
N GLY A 385 -6.96 15.50 16.42
CA GLY A 385 -7.38 15.63 15.03
C GLY A 385 -6.58 16.66 14.23
N LYS A 386 -5.48 17.18 14.76
CA LYS A 386 -4.54 18.00 13.97
C LYS A 386 -3.96 17.21 12.82
N ILE A 387 -3.63 15.93 13.06
CA ILE A 387 -3.22 14.96 12.03
C ILE A 387 -4.34 13.95 11.85
N LYS A 388 -4.76 13.74 10.60
CA LYS A 388 -5.78 12.75 10.24
C LYS A 388 -5.14 11.52 9.63
N LEU A 389 -5.44 10.34 10.17
CA LEU A 389 -5.04 9.07 9.60
C LEU A 389 -6.16 8.53 8.69
N ILE A 390 -5.85 8.21 7.45
CA ILE A 390 -6.82 7.82 6.43
C ILE A 390 -6.45 6.43 5.88
N PRO A 391 -7.30 5.41 6.08
CA PRO A 391 -8.56 5.42 6.82
C PRO A 391 -8.37 5.46 8.35
N ASP A 392 -9.38 5.94 9.05
CA ASP A 392 -9.38 6.15 10.51
C ASP A 392 -9.11 4.89 11.35
N LYS A 393 -9.33 3.71 10.76
CA LYS A 393 -9.06 2.42 11.45
C LYS A 393 -7.62 2.32 12.01
N TYR A 394 -6.65 3.00 11.40
CA TYR A 394 -5.25 2.98 11.84
C TYR A 394 -4.98 3.83 13.09
N ARG A 395 -5.93 4.67 13.52
CA ARG A 395 -5.83 5.46 14.74
C ARG A 395 -5.66 4.60 16.00
N ASN A 396 -6.39 3.49 16.08
CA ASN A 396 -6.28 2.56 17.21
C ASN A 396 -4.91 1.86 17.22
N THR A 397 -4.41 1.45 16.05
CA THR A 397 -3.07 0.86 15.92
C THR A 397 -1.99 1.86 16.33
N TYR A 398 -2.10 3.10 15.87
CA TYR A 398 -1.18 4.19 16.23
C TYR A 398 -1.18 4.46 17.74
N ARG A 399 -2.38 4.60 18.35
CA ARG A 399 -2.54 4.79 19.79
C ARG A 399 -1.87 3.68 20.59
N HIS A 400 -2.13 2.43 20.23
CA HIS A 400 -1.52 1.27 20.92
C HIS A 400 0.01 1.32 20.93
N TRP A 401 0.61 1.68 19.79
CA TRP A 401 2.07 1.83 19.68
C TRP A 401 2.60 2.99 20.52
N MET A 402 1.89 4.14 20.54
CA MET A 402 2.35 5.31 21.31
C MET A 402 2.24 5.10 22.82
N GLU A 403 1.16 4.45 23.27
CA GLU A 403 0.96 4.13 24.70
C GLU A 403 1.95 3.09 25.25
N ASN A 404 2.51 2.27 24.37
CA ASN A 404 3.46 1.21 24.73
C ASN A 404 4.85 1.43 24.12
N ALA A 405 5.22 2.67 23.85
CA ALA A 405 6.51 2.97 23.25
C ALA A 405 7.66 2.72 24.23
N HIS A 406 8.60 1.85 23.85
CA HIS A 406 9.84 1.60 24.58
C HIS A 406 10.98 2.49 24.08
N ASP A 407 12.05 2.60 24.86
CA ASP A 407 13.25 3.32 24.44
C ASP A 407 13.82 2.74 23.14
N TRP A 408 14.08 3.60 22.18
CA TRP A 408 14.52 3.20 20.84
C TRP A 408 16.03 2.93 20.82
N CYS A 409 16.43 1.70 20.49
CA CYS A 409 17.82 1.35 20.23
C CYS A 409 18.24 1.94 18.88
N ILE A 410 19.10 2.98 18.92
CA ILE A 410 19.49 3.77 17.75
C ILE A 410 20.86 3.40 17.18
N SER A 411 21.63 2.54 17.82
CA SER A 411 22.95 2.10 17.34
C SER A 411 22.89 0.81 16.52
N ARG A 412 23.71 0.74 15.48
CA ARG A 412 23.89 -0.42 14.62
C ARG A 412 25.37 -0.68 14.40
N GLN A 413 25.79 -1.95 14.52
CA GLN A 413 27.16 -2.41 14.32
C GLN A 413 27.47 -2.59 12.84
N LEU A 414 27.30 -1.53 12.07
CA LEU A 414 27.43 -1.46 10.61
C LEU A 414 28.49 -0.41 10.24
N TRP A 415 28.88 -0.42 8.98
CA TRP A 415 29.74 0.63 8.42
C TRP A 415 28.96 1.63 7.57
N TRP A 416 27.88 1.18 6.93
CA TRP A 416 27.03 2.01 6.09
C TRP A 416 25.94 2.74 6.90
N GLY A 417 26.13 4.02 7.12
CA GLY A 417 25.25 4.90 7.90
C GLY A 417 26.00 6.09 8.50
N GLN A 418 25.28 6.98 9.17
CA GLN A 418 25.84 8.10 9.92
C GLN A 418 26.56 7.57 11.17
N ARG A 419 27.88 7.75 11.24
CA ARG A 419 28.67 7.29 12.37
C ARG A 419 28.32 8.06 13.64
N ILE A 420 28.13 7.35 14.76
CA ILE A 420 27.76 7.94 16.04
C ILE A 420 28.83 8.95 16.50
N PRO A 421 28.45 10.20 16.86
CA PRO A 421 29.36 11.29 17.21
C PRO A 421 29.79 11.24 18.67
N ALA A 422 30.09 10.05 19.16
CA ALA A 422 30.59 9.81 20.51
C ALA A 422 32.09 9.44 20.46
N TYR A 423 32.89 10.04 21.33
CA TYR A 423 34.34 9.86 21.39
C TYR A 423 34.73 9.39 22.78
N TYR A 424 35.41 8.27 22.82
CA TYR A 424 35.87 7.61 24.05
C TYR A 424 37.29 8.05 24.39
N LEU A 425 37.45 8.48 25.64
CA LEU A 425 38.75 8.74 26.24
C LEU A 425 39.34 7.47 26.85
N SER A 426 40.66 7.43 27.08
CA SER A 426 41.36 6.28 27.64
C SER A 426 40.91 5.90 29.04
N ASP A 427 40.30 6.81 29.81
CA ASP A 427 39.75 6.60 31.14
C ASP A 427 38.27 6.14 31.12
N GLY A 428 37.69 5.94 29.91
CA GLY A 428 36.32 5.51 29.74
C GLY A 428 35.27 6.62 29.72
N GLN A 429 35.67 7.88 29.89
CA GLN A 429 34.74 9.00 29.71
C GLN A 429 34.32 9.13 28.24
N ILE A 430 33.11 9.64 28.00
CA ILE A 430 32.55 9.82 26.68
C ILE A 430 32.30 11.31 26.44
N VAL A 431 32.78 11.79 25.31
CA VAL A 431 32.49 13.14 24.80
C VAL A 431 31.62 13.00 23.56
N VAL A 432 30.52 13.72 23.49
CA VAL A 432 29.58 13.72 22.35
C VAL A 432 29.54 15.11 21.74
N GLU A 433 30.09 15.22 20.55
CA GLU A 433 30.12 16.47 19.77
C GLU A 433 30.06 16.18 18.26
N GLU A 434 29.61 17.18 17.49
CA GLU A 434 29.31 17.05 16.08
C GLU A 434 30.51 16.70 15.21
N THR A 435 31.70 17.16 15.58
CA THR A 435 32.96 16.92 14.82
C THR A 435 34.11 16.49 15.73
N PRO A 436 35.11 15.80 15.19
CA PRO A 436 36.30 15.43 15.96
C PRO A 436 36.99 16.65 16.62
N GLU A 437 37.03 17.81 15.94
CA GLU A 437 37.64 19.03 16.44
C GLU A 437 36.89 19.60 17.65
N LYS A 438 35.53 19.60 17.58
CA LYS A 438 34.68 20.00 18.71
C LYS A 438 34.81 19.03 19.87
N ALA A 439 34.93 17.73 19.57
CA ALA A 439 35.12 16.70 20.58
C ALA A 439 36.49 16.86 21.28
N LEU A 440 37.54 17.14 20.54
CA LEU A 440 38.87 17.45 21.11
C LEU A 440 38.80 18.66 22.01
N ALA A 441 38.16 19.75 21.55
CA ALA A 441 38.04 20.96 22.35
C ALA A 441 37.21 20.73 23.65
N ALA A 442 36.19 19.87 23.60
CA ALA A 442 35.43 19.50 24.78
C ALA A 442 36.25 18.59 25.72
N ALA A 443 37.00 17.62 25.18
CA ALA A 443 37.89 16.77 25.96
C ALA A 443 39.03 17.57 26.64
N GLN A 444 39.56 18.56 25.97
CA GLN A 444 40.60 19.46 26.55
C GLN A 444 40.09 20.34 27.67
N LYS A 445 38.77 20.57 27.79
CA LYS A 445 38.20 21.21 29.00
C LYS A 445 38.23 20.28 30.19
N ILE A 446 38.24 18.96 30.00
CA ILE A 446 38.36 17.94 31.05
C ILE A 446 39.85 17.78 31.41
N ASN A 447 40.69 17.58 30.39
CA ASN A 447 42.14 17.49 30.55
C ASN A 447 42.85 18.18 29.37
N PRO A 448 43.50 19.32 29.62
CA PRO A 448 44.21 20.10 28.59
C PRO A 448 45.32 19.39 27.84
N ALA A 449 45.83 18.30 28.37
CA ALA A 449 46.93 17.53 27.76
C ALA A 449 46.44 16.56 26.66
N LEU A 450 45.12 16.34 26.49
CA LEU A 450 44.58 15.43 25.50
C LEU A 450 44.79 15.94 24.08
N THR A 451 45.10 15.01 23.20
CA THR A 451 45.30 15.21 21.77
C THR A 451 44.27 14.42 20.96
N ALA A 452 44.20 14.63 19.66
CA ALA A 452 43.30 13.87 18.79
C ALA A 452 43.58 12.33 18.84
N ALA A 453 44.80 11.90 19.14
CA ALA A 453 45.14 10.48 19.26
C ALA A 453 44.52 9.81 20.50
N ASP A 454 44.10 10.60 21.49
CA ASP A 454 43.49 10.11 22.73
C ASP A 454 41.97 9.93 22.61
N LEU A 455 41.39 10.30 21.46
CA LEU A 455 39.98 10.17 21.19
C LEU A 455 39.72 9.03 20.20
N ARG A 456 38.89 8.06 20.58
CA ARG A 456 38.41 7.00 19.69
C ARG A 456 36.91 7.20 19.44
N GLN A 457 36.56 7.54 18.20
CA GLN A 457 35.16 7.65 17.82
C GLN A 457 34.47 6.30 17.88
N ASP A 458 33.20 6.28 18.26
CA ASP A 458 32.35 5.07 18.23
C ASP A 458 32.36 4.44 16.84
N ASP A 459 32.40 3.11 16.78
CA ASP A 459 32.46 2.36 15.52
C ASP A 459 31.06 2.10 14.95
N ASP A 460 30.02 2.27 15.74
CA ASP A 460 28.65 2.06 15.33
C ASP A 460 28.10 3.22 14.50
N VAL A 461 27.07 2.94 13.73
CA VAL A 461 26.30 3.94 12.98
C VAL A 461 24.89 4.05 13.57
N LEU A 462 24.19 5.12 13.20
CA LEU A 462 22.80 5.32 13.58
C LEU A 462 21.85 4.46 12.76
N ASP A 463 20.74 4.08 13.37
CA ASP A 463 19.59 3.46 12.69
C ASP A 463 19.13 4.36 11.53
N THR A 464 18.80 3.76 10.38
CA THR A 464 18.32 4.49 9.20
C THR A 464 17.10 5.36 9.51
N TRP A 465 16.21 4.92 10.41
CA TRP A 465 15.03 5.67 10.81
C TRP A 465 15.38 6.95 11.60
N PHE A 466 16.57 7.01 12.22
CA PHE A 466 17.07 8.21 12.91
C PHE A 466 17.52 9.31 11.94
N SER A 467 17.64 9.00 10.66
CA SER A 467 17.82 10.00 9.60
C SER A 467 16.50 10.36 8.93
N SER A 468 15.71 9.35 8.55
CA SER A 468 14.48 9.55 7.78
C SER A 468 13.33 10.20 8.55
N TRP A 469 13.33 10.19 9.89
CA TRP A 469 12.33 10.90 10.68
C TRP A 469 12.43 12.43 10.58
N LEU A 470 13.59 12.95 10.17
CA LEU A 470 13.80 14.38 9.92
C LEU A 470 13.33 14.80 8.52
N TRP A 471 12.91 13.86 7.68
CA TRP A 471 12.67 14.05 6.25
C TRP A 471 11.83 15.28 5.91
N PRO A 472 10.65 15.53 6.52
CA PRO A 472 9.84 16.72 6.21
C PRO A 472 10.53 18.05 6.52
N ILE A 473 11.56 18.03 7.37
CA ILE A 473 12.31 19.22 7.79
C ILE A 473 13.59 19.33 6.96
N SER A 474 14.41 18.29 7.01
CA SER A 474 15.78 18.33 6.48
C SER A 474 15.87 18.42 4.96
N VAL A 475 14.85 18.00 4.21
CA VAL A 475 14.82 18.16 2.75
C VAL A 475 14.70 19.60 2.30
N PHE A 476 14.15 20.48 3.14
CA PHE A 476 14.01 21.92 2.89
C PHE A 476 15.08 22.73 3.59
N ASP A 477 15.42 22.36 4.82
CA ASP A 477 16.44 23.03 5.61
C ASP A 477 17.33 22.01 6.32
N PRO A 478 18.48 21.65 5.75
CA PRO A 478 19.42 20.73 6.37
C PRO A 478 20.20 21.33 7.53
N GLN A 479 19.98 22.60 7.86
CA GLN A 479 20.57 23.18 9.04
C GLN A 479 20.01 22.54 10.31
N LYS A 480 20.84 22.38 11.30
CA LYS A 480 20.70 21.63 12.56
C LYS A 480 19.35 21.81 13.24
N PRO A 481 18.38 20.90 13.06
CA PRO A 481 17.12 20.93 13.80
C PRO A 481 17.37 20.93 15.30
N GLY A 482 16.59 21.73 16.05
CA GLY A 482 16.74 21.84 17.51
C GLY A 482 17.92 22.67 18.02
N HIS A 483 18.74 23.22 17.14
CA HIS A 483 19.75 24.19 17.59
C HIS A 483 19.08 25.48 18.05
N PRO A 484 19.45 26.07 19.22
CA PRO A 484 18.80 27.28 19.78
C PRO A 484 18.79 28.47 18.84
N ASP A 485 19.78 28.58 17.97
CA ASP A 485 19.95 29.69 17.03
C ASP A 485 19.40 29.39 15.63
N HIS A 486 18.79 28.22 15.43
CA HIS A 486 18.23 27.82 14.13
C HIS A 486 17.04 28.72 13.78
N GLN A 487 17.11 29.36 12.63
CA GLN A 487 16.01 30.08 12.02
C GLN A 487 15.68 29.38 10.70
N PRO A 488 14.42 28.90 10.53
CA PRO A 488 14.03 28.24 9.30
C PRO A 488 14.35 29.09 8.06
N ASN A 489 14.93 28.47 7.03
CA ASN A 489 15.14 29.16 5.77
C ASN A 489 13.81 29.42 5.07
N LYS A 490 13.82 30.18 3.94
CA LYS A 490 12.60 30.54 3.21
C LYS A 490 11.82 29.31 2.70
N ASP A 491 12.51 28.21 2.37
CA ASP A 491 11.89 27.01 1.87
C ASP A 491 11.16 26.25 2.98
N LEU A 492 11.81 26.01 4.12
CA LEU A 492 11.17 25.38 5.28
C LEU A 492 10.01 26.22 5.79
N ALA A 493 10.17 27.55 5.86
CA ALA A 493 9.11 28.46 6.30
C ALA A 493 7.88 28.47 5.36
N TYR A 494 8.05 28.10 4.09
CA TYR A 494 6.98 28.09 3.10
C TYR A 494 6.35 26.72 2.92
N TYR A 495 7.15 25.63 2.87
CA TYR A 495 6.68 24.28 2.55
C TYR A 495 6.34 23.42 3.77
N TYR A 496 6.72 23.85 4.97
CA TYR A 496 6.40 23.14 6.22
C TYR A 496 5.31 23.90 7.00
N PRO A 497 4.31 23.20 7.59
CA PRO A 497 4.09 21.76 7.50
C PRO A 497 3.70 21.31 6.08
N THR A 498 4.09 20.06 5.74
CA THR A 498 3.66 19.47 4.48
C THR A 498 2.16 19.13 4.53
N ASN A 499 1.51 18.90 3.39
CA ASN A 499 0.07 18.70 3.36
C ASN A 499 -0.30 17.25 3.64
N ASP A 500 0.13 16.35 2.78
CA ASP A 500 -0.25 14.96 2.81
C ASP A 500 0.97 14.05 2.80
N LEU A 501 0.93 13.01 3.59
CA LEU A 501 1.89 11.92 3.56
C LEU A 501 1.18 10.68 3.01
N VAL A 502 1.67 10.10 1.91
CA VAL A 502 1.14 8.86 1.35
C VAL A 502 2.14 7.73 1.58
N THR A 503 1.77 6.73 2.37
CA THR A 503 2.70 5.65 2.75
C THR A 503 1.98 4.32 2.99
N GLY A 504 2.74 3.23 3.16
CA GLY A 504 2.22 1.95 3.60
C GLY A 504 1.92 1.92 5.11
N PRO A 505 0.91 1.16 5.55
CA PRO A 505 0.58 1.04 6.97
C PRO A 505 1.64 0.27 7.77
N ASP A 506 2.49 -0.49 7.10
CA ASP A 506 3.57 -1.27 7.69
C ASP A 506 4.70 -0.40 8.28
N ILE A 507 4.74 0.89 7.96
CA ILE A 507 5.73 1.83 8.51
C ILE A 507 5.10 2.95 9.36
N ILE A 508 3.91 2.71 9.93
CA ILE A 508 3.25 3.68 10.84
C ILE A 508 4.18 4.04 11.99
N PHE A 509 4.70 3.06 12.70
CA PHE A 509 5.56 3.28 13.85
C PHE A 509 6.97 3.67 13.44
N PHE A 510 7.54 2.98 12.45
CA PHE A 510 8.91 3.21 11.99
C PHE A 510 9.16 4.63 11.46
N TRP A 511 8.21 5.19 10.74
CA TRP A 511 8.42 6.44 10.04
C TRP A 511 7.39 7.51 10.38
N VAL A 512 6.08 7.20 10.26
CA VAL A 512 5.01 8.21 10.47
C VAL A 512 5.07 8.77 11.88
N ALA A 513 5.05 7.91 12.91
CA ALA A 513 5.09 8.32 14.30
C ALA A 513 6.38 9.10 14.63
N ARG A 514 7.52 8.61 14.13
CA ARG A 514 8.81 9.25 14.37
C ARG A 514 8.91 10.62 13.71
N MET A 515 8.37 10.82 12.49
CA MET A 515 8.29 12.16 11.89
C MET A 515 7.41 13.10 12.70
N ILE A 516 6.30 12.63 13.27
CA ILE A 516 5.44 13.43 14.13
C ILE A 516 6.22 13.86 15.39
N MET A 517 6.95 12.94 16.02
CA MET A 517 7.81 13.24 17.16
C MET A 517 8.88 14.30 16.82
N ALA A 518 9.51 14.18 15.65
CA ALA A 518 10.50 15.14 15.19
C ALA A 518 9.88 16.54 14.92
N GLY A 519 8.72 16.57 14.30
CA GLY A 519 7.96 17.82 14.07
C GLY A 519 7.58 18.51 15.37
N ASP A 520 6.98 17.78 16.30
CA ASP A 520 6.60 18.31 17.62
C ASP A 520 7.83 18.81 18.41
N GLU A 521 8.98 18.10 18.33
CA GLU A 521 10.17 18.46 19.09
C GLU A 521 10.94 19.64 18.47
N PHE A 522 11.13 19.67 17.15
CA PHE A 522 12.02 20.62 16.49
C PHE A 522 11.29 21.84 15.92
N MET A 523 10.03 21.67 15.47
CA MET A 523 9.25 22.72 14.85
C MET A 523 8.12 23.23 15.76
N ASN A 524 7.83 22.51 16.85
CA ASN A 524 6.65 22.75 17.70
C ASN A 524 5.34 22.79 16.89
N ASP A 525 5.31 22.03 15.80
CA ASP A 525 4.20 21.92 14.86
C ASP A 525 4.18 20.54 14.21
N ILE A 526 3.01 20.17 13.65
CA ILE A 526 2.82 18.90 12.95
C ILE A 526 3.64 18.87 11.64
N PRO A 527 4.21 17.70 11.25
CA PRO A 527 4.97 17.60 9.99
C PRO A 527 4.10 17.49 8.74
N PHE A 528 2.84 17.07 8.88
CA PHE A 528 1.82 16.94 7.83
C PHE A 528 0.43 16.91 8.42
N SER A 529 -0.56 17.34 7.63
CA SER A 529 -1.97 17.41 8.09
C SER A 529 -2.71 16.07 7.94
N ASN A 530 -2.39 15.30 6.91
CA ASN A 530 -3.05 14.01 6.64
C ASN A 530 -2.02 12.93 6.34
N VAL A 531 -2.35 11.69 6.75
CA VAL A 531 -1.59 10.49 6.40
C VAL A 531 -2.52 9.53 5.67
N TYR A 532 -2.29 9.36 4.37
CA TYR A 532 -3.02 8.41 3.55
C TYR A 532 -2.27 7.08 3.50
N PHE A 533 -2.87 6.04 4.05
CA PHE A 533 -2.31 4.69 4.00
C PHE A 533 -2.79 3.94 2.76
N THR A 534 -1.83 3.51 1.96
CA THR A 534 -2.11 2.67 0.79
C THR A 534 -2.46 1.25 1.21
N GLY A 535 -3.13 0.50 0.34
CA GLY A 535 -3.21 -0.94 0.47
C GLY A 535 -1.87 -1.61 0.17
N ILE A 536 -1.68 -2.81 0.71
CA ILE A 536 -0.54 -3.67 0.36
C ILE A 536 -0.87 -4.40 -0.93
N VAL A 537 0.04 -4.34 -1.90
CA VAL A 537 -0.11 -5.09 -3.16
C VAL A 537 0.35 -6.53 -2.93
N ARG A 538 -0.57 -7.47 -3.18
CA ARG A 538 -0.38 -8.92 -3.01
C ARG A 538 -0.45 -9.64 -4.34
N ASP A 539 0.22 -10.79 -4.42
CA ASP A 539 0.10 -11.71 -5.54
C ASP A 539 -1.21 -12.52 -5.47
N LYS A 540 -1.49 -13.32 -6.49
CA LYS A 540 -2.69 -14.17 -6.56
C LYS A 540 -2.80 -15.21 -5.42
N LEU A 541 -1.71 -15.48 -4.72
CA LEU A 541 -1.67 -16.36 -3.55
C LEU A 541 -1.83 -15.60 -2.22
N GLY A 542 -2.08 -14.30 -2.26
CA GLY A 542 -2.24 -13.45 -1.10
C GLY A 542 -0.95 -13.03 -0.41
N ARG A 543 0.23 -13.32 -0.98
CA ARG A 543 1.52 -12.93 -0.41
C ARG A 543 1.87 -11.51 -0.80
N LYS A 544 2.41 -10.74 0.15
CA LYS A 544 2.93 -9.39 -0.13
C LYS A 544 3.94 -9.45 -1.26
N MET A 545 3.77 -8.60 -2.27
CA MET A 545 4.75 -8.49 -3.35
C MET A 545 6.06 -7.91 -2.83
N SER A 546 7.14 -8.60 -3.09
CA SER A 546 8.48 -8.18 -2.68
C SER A 546 9.54 -8.63 -3.68
N LYS A 547 10.66 -7.93 -3.69
CA LYS A 547 11.83 -8.27 -4.50
C LYS A 547 12.42 -9.63 -4.11
N THR A 548 12.42 -9.92 -2.82
CA THR A 548 12.99 -11.16 -2.26
C THR A 548 12.22 -12.39 -2.71
N LEU A 549 10.91 -12.30 -2.84
CA LEU A 549 10.06 -13.39 -3.31
C LEU A 549 10.01 -13.51 -4.84
N GLY A 550 10.47 -12.48 -5.58
CA GLY A 550 10.39 -12.46 -7.04
C GLY A 550 8.97 -12.54 -7.61
N ASN A 551 7.96 -12.17 -6.81
CA ASN A 551 6.55 -12.25 -7.16
C ASN A 551 5.94 -10.94 -7.65
N SER A 552 6.76 -9.90 -7.87
CA SER A 552 6.36 -8.62 -8.45
C SER A 552 6.94 -8.49 -9.85
N PRO A 553 6.12 -8.17 -10.87
CA PRO A 553 6.66 -7.84 -12.20
C PRO A 553 7.53 -6.58 -12.13
N ASP A 554 8.47 -6.44 -13.06
CA ASP A 554 9.23 -5.19 -13.20
C ASP A 554 8.30 -4.09 -13.73
N PRO A 555 8.17 -2.96 -13.04
CA PRO A 555 7.37 -1.84 -13.53
C PRO A 555 7.79 -1.31 -14.90
N LEU A 556 9.08 -1.34 -15.23
CA LEU A 556 9.57 -0.90 -16.55
C LEU A 556 9.09 -1.81 -17.68
N ASP A 557 9.04 -3.11 -17.45
CA ASP A 557 8.52 -4.07 -18.43
C ASP A 557 7.01 -3.85 -18.67
N LEU A 558 6.26 -3.61 -17.61
CA LEU A 558 4.82 -3.28 -17.74
C LEU A 558 4.59 -1.96 -18.46
N ILE A 559 5.36 -0.92 -18.16
CA ILE A 559 5.27 0.37 -18.83
C ILE A 559 5.66 0.21 -20.32
N ALA A 560 6.72 -0.52 -20.64
CA ALA A 560 7.11 -0.78 -22.01
C ALA A 560 6.03 -1.54 -22.80
N LYS A 561 5.29 -2.45 -22.14
CA LYS A 561 4.24 -3.27 -22.79
C LYS A 561 2.92 -2.52 -22.95
N TYR A 562 2.51 -1.74 -21.96
CA TYR A 562 1.16 -1.18 -21.86
C TYR A 562 1.10 0.35 -21.86
N GLY A 563 2.20 1.02 -21.53
CA GLY A 563 2.28 2.45 -21.27
C GLY A 563 2.10 2.82 -19.80
N ALA A 564 2.69 3.94 -19.39
CA ALA A 564 2.64 4.44 -18.01
C ALA A 564 1.20 4.80 -17.59
N ASP A 565 0.44 5.48 -18.45
CA ASP A 565 -0.96 5.83 -18.15
C ASP A 565 -1.81 4.58 -17.90
N ALA A 566 -1.58 3.50 -18.66
CA ALA A 566 -2.29 2.23 -18.48
C ALA A 566 -1.94 1.55 -17.14
N VAL A 567 -0.67 1.59 -16.76
CA VAL A 567 -0.21 1.05 -15.45
C VAL A 567 -0.82 1.86 -14.30
N ARG A 568 -0.77 3.19 -14.38
CA ARG A 568 -1.31 4.11 -13.36
C ARG A 568 -2.79 3.89 -13.13
N ILE A 569 -3.61 3.95 -14.18
CA ILE A 569 -5.06 3.77 -14.05
C ILE A 569 -5.42 2.34 -13.63
N GLY A 570 -4.72 1.32 -14.15
CA GLY A 570 -4.96 -0.06 -13.78
C GLY A 570 -4.77 -0.31 -12.29
N MET A 571 -3.72 0.27 -11.71
CA MET A 571 -3.46 0.18 -10.27
C MET A 571 -4.49 0.93 -9.42
N LEU A 572 -4.93 2.11 -9.87
CA LEU A 572 -5.84 2.95 -9.09
C LEU A 572 -7.30 2.50 -9.12
N LEU A 573 -7.79 1.90 -10.21
CA LEU A 573 -9.18 1.43 -10.32
C LEU A 573 -9.56 0.41 -9.25
N CYS A 574 -8.59 -0.35 -8.74
CA CYS A 574 -8.79 -1.40 -7.75
C CYS A 574 -8.32 -1.02 -6.35
N SER A 575 -7.80 0.21 -6.15
CA SER A 575 -7.19 0.64 -4.90
C SER A 575 -8.15 1.48 -4.05
N SER A 576 -8.49 1.00 -2.87
CA SER A 576 -9.14 1.82 -1.84
C SER A 576 -8.19 2.00 -0.66
N ALA A 577 -8.29 3.15 0.02
CA ALA A 577 -7.42 3.48 1.15
C ALA A 577 -7.38 2.35 2.19
N GLY A 578 -6.17 1.87 2.51
CA GLY A 578 -5.91 0.89 3.55
C GLY A 578 -6.44 -0.52 3.30
N ASN A 579 -6.90 -0.85 2.09
CA ASN A 579 -7.30 -2.20 1.72
C ASN A 579 -6.29 -2.85 0.79
N ASP A 580 -5.99 -4.11 1.02
CA ASP A 580 -5.04 -4.86 0.20
C ASP A 580 -5.54 -5.03 -1.23
N ILE A 581 -4.62 -5.01 -2.18
CA ILE A 581 -4.87 -5.15 -3.60
C ILE A 581 -4.28 -6.46 -4.08
N PHE A 582 -5.11 -7.31 -4.65
CA PHE A 582 -4.65 -8.50 -5.36
C PHE A 582 -4.33 -8.10 -6.80
N TYR A 583 -3.04 -8.03 -7.11
CA TYR A 583 -2.59 -7.63 -8.44
C TYR A 583 -2.93 -8.68 -9.50
N ASP A 584 -3.54 -8.22 -10.58
CA ASP A 584 -3.73 -8.98 -11.80
C ASP A 584 -3.38 -8.09 -13.00
N GLU A 585 -2.61 -8.61 -13.94
CA GLU A 585 -2.18 -7.87 -15.14
C GLU A 585 -3.36 -7.44 -16.02
N SER A 586 -4.51 -8.12 -15.94
CA SER A 586 -5.75 -7.72 -16.63
C SER A 586 -6.25 -6.32 -16.23
N GLN A 587 -5.90 -5.85 -15.04
CA GLN A 587 -6.20 -4.48 -14.59
C GLN A 587 -5.42 -3.45 -15.42
N VAL A 588 -4.16 -3.73 -15.73
CA VAL A 588 -3.33 -2.89 -16.59
C VAL A 588 -3.82 -2.94 -18.04
N GLU A 589 -4.27 -4.11 -18.50
CA GLU A 589 -4.92 -4.24 -19.83
C GLU A 589 -6.21 -3.41 -19.94
N GLN A 590 -7.01 -3.36 -18.89
CA GLN A 590 -8.18 -2.50 -18.81
C GLN A 590 -7.76 -1.02 -18.95
N GLY A 591 -6.68 -0.61 -18.29
CA GLY A 591 -6.08 0.71 -18.41
C GLY A 591 -5.71 1.04 -19.85
N ARG A 592 -5.00 0.13 -20.55
CA ARG A 592 -4.66 0.27 -21.97
C ARG A 592 -5.91 0.41 -22.84
N ASN A 593 -6.93 -0.39 -22.58
CA ASN A 593 -8.18 -0.32 -23.35
C ASN A 593 -8.87 1.04 -23.16
N PHE A 594 -8.76 1.62 -21.96
CA PHE A 594 -9.29 2.96 -21.70
C PHE A 594 -8.49 4.04 -22.44
N CYS A 595 -7.15 3.97 -22.48
CA CYS A 595 -6.33 4.84 -23.34
C CYS A 595 -6.79 4.79 -24.78
N ASN A 596 -6.97 3.59 -25.33
CA ASN A 596 -7.44 3.41 -26.69
C ASN A 596 -8.86 3.97 -26.92
N LYS A 597 -9.73 3.86 -25.92
CA LYS A 597 -11.09 4.43 -25.99
C LYS A 597 -11.07 5.95 -26.07
N ILE A 598 -10.25 6.60 -25.22
CA ILE A 598 -10.07 8.05 -25.21
C ILE A 598 -9.52 8.51 -26.56
N TRP A 599 -8.46 7.88 -27.04
CA TRP A 599 -7.84 8.19 -28.33
C TRP A 599 -8.81 8.10 -29.49
N ASN A 600 -9.53 6.97 -29.59
CA ASN A 600 -10.46 6.72 -30.69
C ASN A 600 -11.69 7.63 -30.65
N SER A 601 -12.16 8.01 -29.45
CA SER A 601 -13.28 8.94 -29.32
C SER A 601 -12.92 10.33 -29.85
N PHE A 602 -11.70 10.80 -29.58
CA PHE A 602 -11.25 12.07 -30.13
C PHE A 602 -11.01 12.01 -31.63
N ARG A 603 -10.40 10.93 -32.15
CA ARG A 603 -10.26 10.73 -33.62
C ARG A 603 -11.61 10.75 -34.33
N LEU A 604 -12.65 10.15 -33.74
CA LEU A 604 -14.00 10.19 -34.29
C LEU A 604 -14.48 11.64 -34.44
N VAL A 605 -14.37 12.43 -33.35
CA VAL A 605 -14.83 13.83 -33.34
C VAL A 605 -13.98 14.70 -34.28
N GLN A 606 -12.67 14.50 -34.30
CA GLN A 606 -11.75 15.25 -35.21
C GLN A 606 -12.07 15.01 -36.70
N GLY A 607 -12.57 13.82 -37.05
CA GLY A 607 -12.95 13.45 -38.43
C GLY A 607 -14.30 14.02 -38.88
N TRP A 608 -15.05 14.70 -38.02
CA TRP A 608 -16.35 15.28 -38.44
C TRP A 608 -16.14 16.53 -39.33
N THR A 609 -16.99 16.65 -40.35
CA THR A 609 -17.08 17.85 -41.21
C THR A 609 -18.08 18.84 -40.60
N ILE A 610 -17.66 20.07 -40.37
CA ILE A 610 -18.50 21.13 -39.81
C ILE A 610 -19.20 21.90 -40.89
N ASP A 611 -20.50 22.15 -40.71
CA ASP A 611 -21.26 23.12 -41.54
C ASP A 611 -21.79 24.24 -40.64
N GLU A 612 -21.25 25.44 -40.81
CA GLU A 612 -21.61 26.62 -40.01
C GLU A 612 -23.05 27.11 -40.26
N LYS A 613 -23.64 26.68 -41.38
CA LYS A 613 -25.02 27.05 -41.76
C LYS A 613 -26.07 26.06 -41.26
N LEU A 614 -25.64 24.89 -40.84
CA LEU A 614 -26.52 23.85 -40.34
C LEU A 614 -27.08 24.24 -38.99
N GLN A 615 -28.43 24.21 -38.87
CA GLN A 615 -29.09 24.44 -37.59
C GLN A 615 -28.94 23.22 -36.67
N GLN A 616 -28.70 23.47 -35.37
CA GLN A 616 -28.63 22.45 -34.38
C GLN A 616 -29.98 21.70 -34.28
N SER A 617 -29.96 20.38 -34.44
CA SER A 617 -31.15 19.56 -34.33
C SER A 617 -31.66 19.46 -32.88
N GLU A 618 -32.93 19.17 -32.67
CA GLU A 618 -33.49 18.99 -31.32
C GLU A 618 -32.78 17.88 -30.57
N VAL A 619 -32.43 16.76 -31.21
CA VAL A 619 -31.66 15.69 -30.61
C VAL A 619 -30.30 16.20 -30.13
N ASN A 620 -29.62 16.97 -30.91
CA ASN A 620 -28.32 17.52 -30.57
C ASN A 620 -28.42 18.51 -29.40
N LYS A 621 -29.44 19.37 -29.40
CA LYS A 621 -29.71 20.30 -28.26
C LYS A 621 -29.94 19.54 -26.97
N LEU A 622 -30.79 18.53 -26.99
CA LEU A 622 -31.12 17.72 -25.83
C LEU A 622 -29.89 16.95 -25.30
N ALA A 623 -29.13 16.33 -26.20
CA ALA A 623 -27.94 15.60 -25.86
C ALA A 623 -26.85 16.51 -25.27
N VAL A 624 -26.64 17.70 -25.84
CA VAL A 624 -25.70 18.71 -25.31
C VAL A 624 -26.14 19.16 -23.92
N SER A 625 -27.41 19.54 -23.76
CA SER A 625 -27.95 19.98 -22.47
C SER A 625 -27.89 18.87 -21.41
N TRP A 626 -28.28 17.65 -21.76
CA TRP A 626 -28.16 16.51 -20.86
C TRP A 626 -26.72 16.26 -20.42
N PHE A 627 -25.79 16.16 -21.37
CA PHE A 627 -24.39 15.82 -21.02
C PHE A 627 -23.69 16.94 -20.25
N GLU A 628 -24.03 18.20 -20.48
CA GLU A 628 -23.53 19.32 -19.68
C GLU A 628 -23.92 19.18 -18.21
N ASN A 629 -25.19 18.85 -17.95
CA ASN A 629 -25.69 18.66 -16.58
C ASN A 629 -25.12 17.39 -15.95
N LYS A 630 -24.98 16.29 -16.70
CA LYS A 630 -24.37 15.05 -16.25
C LYS A 630 -22.88 15.23 -15.91
N LEU A 631 -22.16 15.99 -16.71
CA LEU A 631 -20.79 16.40 -16.46
C LEU A 631 -20.69 17.24 -15.18
N GLY A 632 -21.59 18.22 -15.00
CA GLY A 632 -21.63 19.05 -13.79
C GLY A 632 -21.89 18.22 -12.53
N GLN A 633 -22.85 17.31 -12.56
CA GLN A 633 -23.14 16.36 -11.48
C GLN A 633 -21.90 15.52 -11.13
N THR A 634 -21.20 14.99 -12.15
CA THR A 634 -20.00 14.18 -11.95
C THR A 634 -18.82 14.99 -11.43
N ILE A 635 -18.61 16.23 -11.89
CA ILE A 635 -17.57 17.12 -11.35
C ILE A 635 -17.78 17.32 -9.85
N THR A 636 -19.02 17.59 -9.40
CA THR A 636 -19.33 17.74 -7.97
C THR A 636 -19.00 16.47 -7.18
N ALA A 637 -19.36 15.30 -7.68
CA ALA A 637 -19.05 14.02 -7.04
C ALA A 637 -17.56 13.75 -6.98
N VAL A 638 -16.81 14.06 -8.03
CA VAL A 638 -15.36 13.88 -8.10
C VAL A 638 -14.64 14.79 -7.09
N GLU A 639 -15.05 16.03 -6.96
CA GLU A 639 -14.48 16.95 -5.94
C GLU A 639 -14.78 16.47 -4.52
N ASP A 640 -16.00 15.96 -4.25
CA ASP A 640 -16.33 15.33 -2.96
C ASP A 640 -15.45 14.12 -2.68
N HIS A 641 -15.19 13.27 -3.68
CA HIS A 641 -14.31 12.11 -3.54
C HIS A 641 -12.87 12.54 -3.24
N TYR A 642 -12.30 13.51 -3.97
CA TYR A 642 -10.96 14.02 -3.69
C TYR A 642 -10.86 14.61 -2.29
N SER A 643 -11.84 15.40 -1.84
CA SER A 643 -11.85 16.00 -0.49
C SER A 643 -11.87 14.96 0.64
N LYS A 644 -12.31 13.73 0.34
CA LYS A 644 -12.38 12.58 1.25
C LYS A 644 -11.28 11.54 0.99
N PHE A 645 -10.30 11.84 0.15
CA PHE A 645 -9.24 10.93 -0.26
C PHE A 645 -9.76 9.60 -0.88
N ARG A 646 -10.91 9.63 -1.53
CA ARG A 646 -11.49 8.51 -2.26
C ARG A 646 -11.04 8.53 -3.72
N ILE A 647 -9.76 8.37 -3.95
CA ILE A 647 -9.15 8.58 -5.28
C ILE A 647 -9.69 7.57 -6.31
N SER A 648 -9.86 6.30 -5.91
CA SER A 648 -10.46 5.27 -6.78
C SER A 648 -11.91 5.59 -7.17
N ASP A 649 -12.71 6.12 -6.22
CA ASP A 649 -14.10 6.48 -6.49
C ASP A 649 -14.17 7.68 -7.44
N ALA A 650 -13.29 8.67 -7.26
CA ALA A 650 -13.15 9.79 -8.18
C ALA A 650 -12.83 9.29 -9.59
N LEU A 651 -11.83 8.43 -9.71
CA LEU A 651 -11.42 7.84 -10.98
C LEU A 651 -12.54 7.00 -11.61
N MET A 652 -13.23 6.18 -10.84
CA MET A 652 -14.35 5.35 -11.32
C MET A 652 -15.50 6.23 -11.83
N SER A 653 -15.78 7.35 -11.16
CA SER A 653 -16.80 8.31 -11.61
C SER A 653 -16.43 8.94 -12.95
N ILE A 654 -15.16 9.33 -13.13
CA ILE A 654 -14.66 9.87 -14.40
C ILE A 654 -14.67 8.79 -15.49
N TYR A 655 -14.25 7.56 -15.17
CA TYR A 655 -14.23 6.43 -16.08
C TYR A 655 -15.64 6.13 -16.63
N LYS A 656 -16.65 6.04 -15.75
CA LYS A 656 -18.04 5.81 -16.13
C LYS A 656 -18.60 6.98 -16.96
N LEU A 657 -18.34 8.22 -16.53
CA LEU A 657 -18.76 9.38 -17.30
C LEU A 657 -18.19 9.35 -18.73
N PHE A 658 -16.91 8.99 -18.86
CA PHE A 658 -16.26 8.95 -20.18
C PHE A 658 -16.74 7.76 -21.02
N TRP A 659 -16.71 6.55 -20.46
CA TRP A 659 -16.99 5.32 -21.19
C TRP A 659 -18.46 5.13 -21.46
N ASP A 660 -19.28 5.21 -20.40
CA ASP A 660 -20.69 4.85 -20.44
C ASP A 660 -21.57 6.03 -20.92
N GLU A 661 -21.27 7.26 -20.48
CA GLU A 661 -22.13 8.40 -20.79
C GLU A 661 -21.64 9.18 -22.04
N TYR A 662 -20.37 9.61 -22.05
CA TYR A 662 -19.86 10.37 -23.21
C TYR A 662 -19.75 9.52 -24.46
N CYS A 663 -19.06 8.38 -24.41
CA CYS A 663 -18.85 7.56 -25.60
C CYS A 663 -20.07 6.76 -26.02
N ALA A 664 -20.79 6.12 -25.09
CA ALA A 664 -21.89 5.23 -25.44
C ALA A 664 -23.21 5.93 -25.71
N TRP A 665 -23.43 7.13 -25.15
CA TRP A 665 -24.68 7.86 -25.31
C TRP A 665 -24.49 9.21 -26.01
N TYR A 666 -23.67 10.12 -25.45
CA TYR A 666 -23.55 11.45 -25.99
C TYR A 666 -23.04 11.45 -27.46
N LEU A 667 -21.89 10.81 -27.70
CA LEU A 667 -21.35 10.75 -29.05
C LEU A 667 -22.29 10.03 -30.03
N GLU A 668 -22.96 8.98 -29.60
CA GLU A 668 -23.95 8.27 -30.43
C GLU A 668 -25.17 9.15 -30.76
N ALA A 669 -25.62 9.96 -29.79
CA ALA A 669 -26.73 10.87 -30.00
C ALA A 669 -26.40 12.01 -30.98
N VAL A 670 -25.16 12.55 -30.89
CA VAL A 670 -24.79 13.74 -31.69
C VAL A 670 -24.07 13.43 -33.02
N LYS A 671 -23.44 12.25 -33.11
CA LYS A 671 -22.65 11.92 -34.34
C LYS A 671 -23.48 12.10 -35.61
N PRO A 672 -22.91 12.77 -36.65
CA PRO A 672 -23.58 12.89 -37.92
C PRO A 672 -23.71 11.54 -38.63
N ALA A 673 -24.71 11.38 -39.48
CA ALA A 673 -24.80 10.22 -40.35
C ALA A 673 -23.57 10.17 -41.29
N TYR A 674 -23.21 8.98 -41.72
CA TYR A 674 -22.04 8.81 -42.60
C TYR A 674 -22.08 9.73 -43.82
N GLY A 675 -21.00 10.49 -44.03
CA GLY A 675 -20.90 11.46 -45.14
C GLY A 675 -21.72 12.75 -44.96
N LYS A 676 -22.28 12.98 -43.78
CA LYS A 676 -22.99 14.23 -43.44
C LYS A 676 -22.15 15.10 -42.52
N SER A 677 -22.44 16.41 -42.53
CA SER A 677 -21.81 17.39 -41.65
C SER A 677 -22.55 17.49 -40.32
N ILE A 678 -21.84 18.00 -39.32
CA ILE A 678 -22.40 18.37 -38.02
C ILE A 678 -22.54 19.90 -37.93
N ASP A 679 -23.52 20.36 -37.19
CA ASP A 679 -23.66 21.80 -36.89
C ASP A 679 -22.52 22.29 -35.98
N LYS A 680 -22.13 23.54 -36.13
CA LYS A 680 -21.03 24.14 -35.38
C LYS A 680 -21.29 24.18 -33.87
N ALA A 681 -22.51 24.46 -33.42
CA ALA A 681 -22.83 24.58 -32.00
C ALA A 681 -22.64 23.24 -31.26
N THR A 682 -23.08 22.14 -31.87
CA THR A 682 -22.87 20.79 -31.31
C THR A 682 -21.39 20.40 -31.32
N TYR A 683 -20.66 20.71 -32.43
CA TYR A 683 -19.24 20.41 -32.51
C TYR A 683 -18.47 21.14 -31.41
N ASP A 684 -18.66 22.46 -31.28
CA ASP A 684 -17.97 23.27 -30.25
C ASP A 684 -18.26 22.78 -28.85
N ALA A 685 -19.52 22.44 -28.52
CA ALA A 685 -19.90 21.85 -27.25
C ALA A 685 -19.18 20.51 -27.00
N THR A 686 -19.10 19.66 -28.03
CA THR A 686 -18.40 18.36 -27.95
C THR A 686 -16.92 18.52 -27.64
N ILE A 687 -16.25 19.49 -28.26
CA ILE A 687 -14.85 19.82 -27.99
C ILE A 687 -14.66 20.35 -26.56
N ILE A 688 -15.53 21.22 -26.10
CA ILE A 688 -15.50 21.75 -24.72
C ILE A 688 -15.68 20.62 -23.70
N PHE A 689 -16.61 19.72 -23.93
CA PHE A 689 -16.83 18.56 -23.05
C PHE A 689 -15.61 17.65 -23.03
N PHE A 690 -15.02 17.36 -24.18
CA PHE A 690 -13.83 16.53 -24.26
C PHE A 690 -12.64 17.17 -23.53
N GLU A 691 -12.44 18.47 -23.69
CA GLU A 691 -11.39 19.20 -22.95
C GLU A 691 -11.58 19.11 -21.42
N LYS A 692 -12.82 19.32 -20.95
CA LYS A 692 -13.15 19.17 -19.52
C LYS A 692 -12.87 17.75 -19.03
N LEU A 693 -13.24 16.73 -19.81
CA LEU A 693 -12.95 15.32 -19.49
C LEU A 693 -11.43 15.05 -19.43
N LEU A 694 -10.65 15.56 -20.38
CA LEU A 694 -9.19 15.46 -20.33
C LEU A 694 -8.61 16.10 -19.07
N LYS A 695 -9.08 17.28 -18.69
CA LYS A 695 -8.66 17.97 -17.46
C LYS A 695 -8.98 17.19 -16.21
N MET A 696 -10.15 16.54 -16.14
CA MET A 696 -10.54 15.71 -15.01
C MET A 696 -9.66 14.47 -14.85
N ILE A 697 -9.23 13.85 -15.95
CA ILE A 697 -8.47 12.60 -15.92
C ILE A 697 -6.94 12.83 -15.93
N HIS A 698 -6.49 14.04 -16.27
CA HIS A 698 -5.05 14.37 -16.38
C HIS A 698 -4.22 14.01 -15.14
N PRO A 699 -4.68 14.20 -13.89
CA PRO A 699 -3.91 13.78 -12.73
C PRO A 699 -3.55 12.30 -12.72
N VAL A 700 -4.40 11.45 -13.30
CA VAL A 700 -4.20 10.01 -13.37
C VAL A 700 -3.45 9.58 -14.63
N MET A 701 -3.82 10.15 -15.78
CA MET A 701 -3.33 9.79 -17.11
C MET A 701 -2.66 10.99 -17.82
N PRO A 702 -1.47 11.41 -17.33
CA PRO A 702 -0.88 12.67 -17.78
C PRO A 702 -0.44 12.70 -19.23
N PHE A 703 0.01 11.57 -19.78
CA PHE A 703 0.64 11.55 -21.10
C PHE A 703 -0.36 11.63 -22.25
N ILE A 704 -1.36 10.76 -22.26
CA ILE A 704 -2.37 10.77 -23.30
C ILE A 704 -3.20 12.05 -23.27
N THR A 705 -3.46 12.58 -22.08
CA THR A 705 -4.23 13.82 -21.94
C THR A 705 -3.46 15.04 -22.42
N GLU A 706 -2.15 15.10 -22.17
CA GLU A 706 -1.30 16.16 -22.73
C GLU A 706 -1.27 16.09 -24.24
N GLU A 707 -1.00 14.90 -24.84
CA GLU A 707 -0.92 14.74 -26.30
C GLU A 707 -2.22 15.15 -27.00
N LEU A 708 -3.37 14.72 -26.44
CA LEU A 708 -4.66 15.07 -27.03
C LEU A 708 -5.00 16.54 -26.82
N TRP A 709 -4.75 17.11 -25.64
CA TRP A 709 -5.00 18.52 -25.36
C TRP A 709 -4.19 19.46 -26.26
N GLN A 710 -2.93 19.12 -26.52
CA GLN A 710 -2.07 19.83 -27.43
C GLN A 710 -2.55 19.69 -28.90
N SER A 711 -3.18 18.55 -29.21
CA SER A 711 -3.69 18.28 -30.56
C SER A 711 -5.04 18.95 -30.85
N MET A 712 -5.75 19.44 -29.82
CA MET A 712 -7.07 20.07 -29.97
C MET A 712 -7.01 21.49 -30.58
N ALA A 713 -5.96 22.23 -30.27
CA ALA A 713 -5.79 23.62 -30.70
C ALA A 713 -4.31 24.00 -30.74
N GLU A 714 -3.98 25.08 -31.41
CA GLU A 714 -2.65 25.69 -31.33
C GLU A 714 -2.47 26.26 -29.90
N ARG A 715 -1.36 25.89 -29.24
CA ARG A 715 -1.00 26.35 -27.91
C ARG A 715 0.21 27.28 -27.99
N LYS A 716 0.31 28.19 -27.03
CA LYS A 716 1.50 29.01 -26.85
C LYS A 716 2.66 28.15 -26.37
N GLU A 717 3.87 28.57 -26.66
CA GLU A 717 5.06 27.93 -26.11
C GLU A 717 4.99 27.93 -24.55
N GLY A 718 5.25 26.79 -23.92
CA GLY A 718 5.16 26.62 -22.48
C GLY A 718 3.77 26.27 -21.94
N GLU A 719 2.70 26.30 -22.75
CA GLU A 719 1.37 25.89 -22.30
C GLU A 719 1.27 24.37 -22.19
N THR A 720 0.76 23.91 -21.04
CA THR A 720 0.49 22.50 -20.75
C THR A 720 -0.86 22.36 -20.07
N ILE A 721 -1.53 21.23 -20.27
CA ILE A 721 -2.78 20.89 -19.56
C ILE A 721 -2.57 20.83 -18.03
N MET A 722 -1.36 20.55 -17.57
CA MET A 722 -0.98 20.45 -16.18
C MET A 722 -1.28 21.74 -15.37
N TYR A 723 -1.23 22.89 -16.02
CA TYR A 723 -1.51 24.20 -15.40
C TYR A 723 -2.93 24.72 -15.67
N GLN A 724 -3.72 23.93 -16.39
CA GLN A 724 -5.11 24.32 -16.66
C GLN A 724 -5.97 24.09 -15.41
N PRO A 725 -6.89 25.00 -15.10
CA PRO A 725 -7.72 24.85 -13.92
C PRO A 725 -8.62 23.62 -14.03
N THR A 726 -8.81 22.95 -12.90
CA THR A 726 -9.80 21.89 -12.74
C THR A 726 -11.19 22.41 -13.15
N PRO A 727 -11.98 21.67 -13.97
CA PRO A 727 -13.32 22.08 -14.33
C PRO A 727 -14.22 22.24 -13.11
N LYS A 728 -15.02 23.29 -13.11
CA LYS A 728 -16.02 23.56 -12.05
C LYS A 728 -17.41 23.23 -12.56
N ALA A 729 -18.24 22.68 -11.66
CA ALA A 729 -19.64 22.44 -11.93
C ALA A 729 -20.41 23.76 -12.03
N GLY A 730 -21.29 23.85 -13.02
CA GLY A 730 -22.33 24.87 -13.06
C GLY A 730 -23.54 24.48 -12.21
N VAL A 731 -24.65 25.22 -12.37
CA VAL A 731 -25.95 24.81 -11.81
C VAL A 731 -26.41 23.57 -12.60
N VAL A 732 -26.79 22.50 -11.87
CA VAL A 732 -27.20 21.23 -12.45
C VAL A 732 -28.72 21.16 -12.49
N ASP A 733 -29.29 20.88 -13.67
CA ASP A 733 -30.71 20.55 -13.84
C ASP A 733 -30.89 19.02 -13.73
N GLU A 734 -31.28 18.56 -12.57
CA GLU A 734 -31.53 17.15 -12.29
C GLU A 734 -32.68 16.59 -13.13
N LYS A 735 -33.65 17.43 -13.53
CA LYS A 735 -34.83 17.00 -14.33
C LYS A 735 -34.39 16.49 -15.70
N ILE A 736 -33.51 17.20 -16.41
CA ILE A 736 -33.04 16.73 -17.73
C ILE A 736 -32.24 15.44 -17.62
N ILE A 737 -31.47 15.25 -16.52
CA ILE A 737 -30.73 14.01 -16.27
C ILE A 737 -31.72 12.84 -16.08
N GLU A 738 -32.79 13.06 -15.30
CA GLU A 738 -33.82 12.05 -15.07
C GLU A 738 -34.60 11.71 -16.34
N GLU A 739 -35.07 12.71 -17.09
CA GLU A 739 -35.80 12.53 -18.33
C GLU A 739 -34.95 11.81 -19.40
N PHE A 740 -33.68 12.16 -19.53
CA PHE A 740 -32.78 11.47 -20.45
C PHE A 740 -32.49 10.03 -19.99
N GLY A 741 -32.46 9.78 -18.70
CA GLY A 741 -32.36 8.45 -18.11
C GLY A 741 -33.54 7.54 -18.52
N ILE A 742 -34.75 8.08 -18.51
CA ILE A 742 -35.95 7.37 -18.99
C ILE A 742 -35.81 7.05 -20.50
N ALA A 743 -35.28 8.00 -21.29
CA ALA A 743 -35.01 7.76 -22.71
C ALA A 743 -33.94 6.69 -22.94
N GLN A 744 -32.88 6.65 -22.13
CA GLN A 744 -31.88 5.59 -22.16
C GLN A 744 -32.45 4.21 -21.85
N GLU A 745 -33.30 4.10 -20.84
CA GLU A 745 -33.99 2.85 -20.48
C GLU A 745 -34.91 2.39 -21.62
N ALA A 746 -35.63 3.31 -22.24
CA ALA A 746 -36.49 3.02 -23.40
C ALA A 746 -35.68 2.50 -24.59
N VAL A 747 -34.58 3.20 -24.95
CA VAL A 747 -33.67 2.78 -26.04
C VAL A 747 -33.10 1.40 -25.79
N ASN A 748 -32.60 1.15 -24.56
CA ASN A 748 -32.05 -0.15 -24.18
C ASN A 748 -33.10 -1.27 -24.27
N GLY A 749 -34.33 -1.00 -23.81
CA GLY A 749 -35.44 -1.96 -23.90
C GLY A 749 -35.78 -2.30 -25.35
N ILE A 750 -35.88 -1.29 -26.22
CA ILE A 750 -36.13 -1.49 -27.66
C ILE A 750 -34.98 -2.25 -28.35
N ARG A 751 -33.73 -1.94 -28.01
CA ARG A 751 -32.57 -2.71 -28.49
C ARG A 751 -32.60 -4.15 -28.01
N GLY A 752 -33.07 -4.41 -26.79
CA GLY A 752 -33.29 -5.75 -26.24
C GLY A 752 -34.35 -6.52 -27.04
N ILE A 753 -35.47 -5.87 -27.38
CA ILE A 753 -36.54 -6.45 -28.24
C ILE A 753 -35.96 -6.82 -29.62
N ARG A 754 -35.18 -5.93 -30.24
CA ARG A 754 -34.49 -6.21 -31.53
C ARG A 754 -33.64 -7.45 -31.47
N GLN A 755 -32.83 -7.57 -30.41
CA GLN A 755 -31.93 -8.70 -30.21
C GLN A 755 -32.76 -10.01 -30.01
N GLN A 756 -33.77 -9.98 -29.16
CA GLN A 756 -34.63 -11.15 -28.88
C GLN A 756 -35.42 -11.63 -30.10
N LYS A 757 -35.86 -10.68 -30.95
CA LYS A 757 -36.66 -10.95 -32.15
C LYS A 757 -35.82 -11.00 -33.43
N ASN A 758 -34.50 -10.94 -33.33
CA ASN A 758 -33.56 -10.97 -34.44
C ASN A 758 -33.85 -9.89 -35.52
N ILE A 759 -34.28 -8.69 -35.07
CA ILE A 759 -34.60 -7.57 -35.96
C ILE A 759 -33.34 -6.75 -36.21
N SER A 760 -33.03 -6.50 -37.48
CA SER A 760 -31.85 -5.70 -37.88
C SER A 760 -31.91 -4.31 -37.23
N PRO A 761 -30.78 -3.78 -36.72
CA PRO A 761 -30.70 -2.39 -36.30
C PRO A 761 -31.02 -1.35 -37.38
N LYS A 762 -30.92 -1.73 -38.67
CA LYS A 762 -31.23 -0.87 -39.79
C LYS A 762 -32.71 -0.78 -40.10
N GLU A 763 -33.49 -1.73 -39.61
CA GLU A 763 -34.94 -1.73 -39.75
C GLU A 763 -35.59 -0.69 -38.85
N SER A 764 -36.55 0.10 -39.39
CA SER A 764 -37.21 1.13 -38.59
C SER A 764 -38.49 0.56 -37.94
N LEU A 765 -38.69 0.81 -36.63
CA LEU A 765 -39.79 0.31 -35.86
C LEU A 765 -40.81 1.42 -35.55
N ALA A 766 -42.07 1.10 -35.41
CA ALA A 766 -43.07 1.97 -34.78
C ALA A 766 -43.03 1.79 -33.27
N LEU A 767 -43.40 2.81 -32.52
CA LEU A 767 -43.49 2.79 -31.06
C LEU A 767 -44.83 3.36 -30.60
N LYS A 768 -45.53 2.66 -29.74
CA LYS A 768 -46.68 3.18 -29.01
C LYS A 768 -46.29 3.41 -27.55
N VAL A 769 -46.75 4.53 -27.02
CA VAL A 769 -46.45 4.98 -25.66
C VAL A 769 -47.72 5.13 -24.87
N LYS A 770 -47.77 4.49 -23.68
CA LYS A 770 -48.90 4.62 -22.76
C LYS A 770 -48.38 5.03 -21.38
N GLY A 771 -48.89 6.14 -20.88
CA GLY A 771 -48.41 6.72 -19.62
C GLY A 771 -47.68 8.04 -19.79
N ASP A 772 -47.08 8.53 -18.72
CA ASP A 772 -46.47 9.85 -18.64
C ASP A 772 -44.99 9.79 -19.05
N PHE A 773 -44.74 9.60 -20.33
CA PHE A 773 -43.38 9.61 -20.91
C PHE A 773 -42.95 11.06 -21.14
N PRO A 774 -41.67 11.41 -20.89
CA PRO A 774 -41.15 12.74 -21.22
C PRO A 774 -41.06 12.94 -22.74
N MET A 775 -42.14 13.49 -23.30
CA MET A 775 -42.34 13.60 -24.74
C MET A 775 -41.26 14.46 -25.43
N ASN A 776 -40.66 15.38 -24.70
CA ASN A 776 -39.50 16.16 -25.16
C ASN A 776 -38.28 15.27 -25.45
N MET A 777 -38.17 14.07 -24.88
CA MET A 777 -37.10 13.11 -25.13
C MET A 777 -37.34 12.15 -26.31
N LEU A 778 -38.51 12.19 -26.91
CA LEU A 778 -38.80 11.36 -28.07
C LEU A 778 -37.82 11.50 -29.24
N PRO A 779 -37.31 12.68 -29.58
CA PRO A 779 -36.31 12.81 -30.64
C PRO A 779 -35.05 11.96 -30.38
N VAL A 780 -34.61 11.83 -29.13
CA VAL A 780 -33.50 11.00 -28.71
C VAL A 780 -33.81 9.53 -28.91
N VAL A 781 -34.97 9.08 -28.44
CA VAL A 781 -35.43 7.68 -28.59
C VAL A 781 -35.57 7.33 -30.07
N THR A 782 -36.17 8.20 -30.85
CA THR A 782 -36.39 8.02 -32.28
C THR A 782 -35.04 7.82 -33.01
N LYS A 783 -34.05 8.65 -32.74
CA LYS A 783 -32.70 8.54 -33.36
C LYS A 783 -31.97 7.28 -32.92
N LEU A 784 -31.87 7.06 -31.59
CA LEU A 784 -30.99 6.03 -31.04
C LEU A 784 -31.59 4.61 -31.11
N ALA A 785 -32.93 4.47 -31.17
CA ALA A 785 -33.59 3.19 -31.35
C ALA A 785 -34.08 2.95 -32.79
N ASN A 786 -33.82 3.88 -33.74
CA ASN A 786 -34.27 3.82 -35.12
C ASN A 786 -35.82 3.61 -35.20
N ILE A 787 -36.58 4.59 -34.68
CA ILE A 787 -38.03 4.57 -34.65
C ILE A 787 -38.59 5.43 -35.81
N SER A 788 -39.52 4.90 -36.57
CA SER A 788 -40.18 5.59 -37.70
C SER A 788 -41.36 6.46 -37.27
N SER A 789 -42.09 6.04 -36.25
CA SER A 789 -43.25 6.78 -35.77
C SER A 789 -43.47 6.51 -34.29
N VAL A 790 -43.96 7.50 -33.56
CA VAL A 790 -44.37 7.38 -32.15
C VAL A 790 -45.80 7.81 -31.99
N GLU A 791 -46.62 7.02 -31.33
CA GLU A 791 -48.02 7.28 -31.06
C GLU A 791 -48.29 7.19 -29.55
N SER A 792 -48.89 8.23 -28.97
CA SER A 792 -49.38 8.16 -27.59
C SER A 792 -50.78 7.58 -27.58
N VAL A 793 -51.00 6.52 -26.83
CA VAL A 793 -52.24 5.76 -26.81
C VAL A 793 -52.73 5.53 -25.37
N ALA A 794 -54.04 5.43 -25.23
CA ALA A 794 -54.64 5.04 -23.93
C ALA A 794 -54.61 3.53 -23.71
N ASP A 795 -54.60 2.75 -24.83
CA ASP A 795 -54.51 1.28 -24.81
C ASP A 795 -53.80 0.81 -26.09
N PHE A 796 -53.09 -0.29 -26.04
CA PHE A 796 -52.37 -0.85 -27.20
C PHE A 796 -53.30 -1.64 -28.17
N GLY A 797 -54.48 -2.01 -27.72
CA GLY A 797 -55.45 -2.84 -28.50
C GLY A 797 -54.91 -4.27 -28.70
N ASP A 798 -55.49 -4.98 -29.69
CA ASP A 798 -55.17 -6.36 -30.04
C ASP A 798 -53.94 -6.48 -31.00
N ALA A 799 -53.12 -5.44 -31.11
CA ALA A 799 -51.97 -5.44 -32.03
C ALA A 799 -50.93 -6.47 -31.60
N ALA A 800 -50.32 -7.20 -32.59
CA ALA A 800 -49.23 -8.11 -32.32
C ALA A 800 -47.91 -7.30 -32.10
N GLY A 801 -47.26 -7.52 -30.96
CA GLY A 801 -46.04 -6.81 -30.64
C GLY A 801 -45.47 -7.20 -29.27
N VAL A 802 -44.49 -6.45 -28.82
CA VAL A 802 -43.89 -6.66 -27.52
C VAL A 802 -44.02 -5.38 -26.68
N SER A 803 -44.53 -5.55 -25.48
CA SER A 803 -44.58 -4.50 -24.46
C SER A 803 -43.29 -4.51 -23.64
N LEU A 804 -42.85 -3.34 -23.23
CA LEU A 804 -41.80 -3.17 -22.23
C LEU A 804 -42.24 -2.09 -21.24
N LEU A 805 -41.88 -2.28 -19.99
CA LEU A 805 -42.12 -1.31 -18.92
C LEU A 805 -40.83 -0.54 -18.67
N VAL A 806 -40.92 0.79 -18.75
CA VAL A 806 -39.83 1.71 -18.41
C VAL A 806 -40.31 2.56 -17.24
N ARG A 807 -39.86 2.22 -16.04
CA ARG A 807 -40.39 2.75 -14.78
C ARG A 807 -41.90 2.59 -14.68
N THR A 808 -42.70 3.65 -14.83
CA THR A 808 -44.16 3.64 -14.78
C THR A 808 -44.80 3.75 -16.16
N VAL A 809 -44.05 3.82 -17.23
CA VAL A 809 -44.51 4.00 -18.60
C VAL A 809 -44.47 2.67 -19.34
N GLU A 810 -45.56 2.31 -19.98
CA GLU A 810 -45.63 1.16 -20.87
C GLU A 810 -45.33 1.58 -22.31
N LEU A 811 -44.35 0.94 -22.91
CA LEU A 811 -43.97 1.07 -24.30
C LEU A 811 -44.32 -0.20 -25.04
N PHE A 812 -44.83 -0.06 -26.27
CA PHE A 812 -45.20 -1.18 -27.11
C PHE A 812 -44.58 -1.02 -28.50
N VAL A 813 -43.95 -2.08 -28.97
CA VAL A 813 -43.35 -2.18 -30.30
C VAL A 813 -44.20 -3.13 -31.14
N PRO A 814 -45.01 -2.63 -32.09
CA PRO A 814 -45.73 -3.48 -33.04
C PRO A 814 -44.75 -4.27 -33.91
N LEU A 815 -45.03 -5.56 -34.10
CA LEU A 815 -44.15 -6.46 -34.88
C LEU A 815 -44.84 -7.06 -36.10
N GLU A 816 -45.97 -6.53 -36.51
CA GLU A 816 -46.73 -6.99 -37.68
C GLU A 816 -45.86 -6.87 -38.94
N GLY A 817 -45.64 -8.00 -39.62
CA GLY A 817 -44.84 -8.09 -40.85
C GLY A 817 -43.34 -8.08 -40.68
N LEU A 818 -42.83 -7.98 -39.44
CA LEU A 818 -41.41 -7.90 -39.15
C LEU A 818 -40.82 -9.19 -38.56
N VAL A 819 -41.65 -10.14 -38.17
CA VAL A 819 -41.22 -11.42 -37.60
C VAL A 819 -41.91 -12.55 -38.38
N ASP A 820 -41.11 -13.53 -38.78
CA ASP A 820 -41.65 -14.75 -39.39
C ASP A 820 -42.39 -15.56 -38.29
N VAL A 821 -43.71 -15.58 -38.39
CA VAL A 821 -44.60 -16.19 -37.39
C VAL A 821 -44.33 -17.70 -37.28
N GLU A 822 -43.99 -18.39 -38.40
CA GLU A 822 -43.66 -19.83 -38.38
C GLU A 822 -42.34 -20.10 -37.68
N GLU A 823 -41.32 -19.24 -37.89
CA GLU A 823 -40.03 -19.37 -37.19
C GLU A 823 -40.17 -19.06 -35.71
N GLU A 824 -41.00 -18.07 -35.35
CA GLU A 824 -41.23 -17.71 -33.94
C GLU A 824 -42.01 -18.81 -33.21
N ILE A 825 -43.04 -19.39 -33.84
CA ILE A 825 -43.75 -20.56 -33.32
C ILE A 825 -42.77 -21.70 -33.06
N LYS A 826 -41.89 -22.02 -34.00
CA LYS A 826 -40.91 -23.08 -33.86
C LYS A 826 -39.88 -22.83 -32.75
N LYS A 827 -39.47 -21.57 -32.54
CA LYS A 827 -38.60 -21.19 -31.45
C LYS A 827 -39.28 -21.34 -30.08
N ILE A 828 -40.55 -20.85 -29.96
CA ILE A 828 -41.31 -20.98 -28.73
C ILE A 828 -41.58 -22.45 -28.41
N GLU A 829 -41.92 -23.27 -29.42
CA GLU A 829 -42.12 -24.72 -29.23
C GLU A 829 -40.82 -25.40 -28.76
N THR A 830 -39.68 -25.03 -29.30
CA THR A 830 -38.36 -25.56 -28.91
C THR A 830 -38.02 -25.16 -27.44
N GLU A 831 -38.23 -23.90 -27.09
CA GLU A 831 -38.01 -23.41 -25.73
C GLU A 831 -38.99 -24.04 -24.72
N LEU A 832 -40.26 -24.23 -25.12
CA LEU A 832 -41.25 -24.89 -24.31
C LEU A 832 -40.88 -26.35 -24.03
N GLU A 833 -40.41 -27.08 -25.04
CA GLU A 833 -39.91 -28.44 -24.90
C GLU A 833 -38.69 -28.52 -23.98
N HIS A 834 -37.74 -27.61 -24.15
CA HIS A 834 -36.57 -27.50 -23.27
C HIS A 834 -36.96 -27.18 -21.82
N GLN A 835 -37.89 -26.24 -21.59
CA GLN A 835 -38.38 -25.91 -20.24
C GLN A 835 -39.15 -27.03 -19.59
N ARG A 836 -39.93 -27.79 -20.36
CA ARG A 836 -40.64 -29.00 -19.87
C ARG A 836 -39.65 -30.08 -19.47
N GLY A 837 -38.60 -30.34 -20.28
CA GLY A 837 -37.57 -31.28 -19.94
C GLY A 837 -36.74 -30.86 -18.69
N PHE A 838 -36.48 -29.57 -18.58
CA PHE A 838 -35.82 -29.03 -17.38
C PHE A 838 -36.69 -29.20 -16.13
N LEU A 839 -37.97 -28.87 -16.22
CA LEU A 839 -38.98 -29.06 -15.13
C LEU A 839 -39.07 -30.52 -14.69
N GLU A 840 -39.08 -31.45 -15.63
CA GLU A 840 -39.10 -32.88 -15.33
C GLU A 840 -37.83 -33.32 -14.57
N SER A 841 -36.66 -32.80 -14.99
CA SER A 841 -35.42 -33.05 -14.30
C SER A 841 -35.40 -32.51 -12.85
N VAL A 842 -35.93 -31.30 -12.65
CA VAL A 842 -36.04 -30.68 -11.31
C VAL A 842 -37.05 -31.46 -10.43
N ARG A 843 -38.20 -31.87 -10.99
CA ARG A 843 -39.19 -32.68 -10.28
C ARG A 843 -38.65 -34.06 -9.93
N LYS A 844 -37.89 -34.69 -10.80
CA LYS A 844 -37.21 -35.95 -10.50
C LYS A 844 -36.25 -35.86 -9.33
N LYS A 845 -35.56 -34.73 -9.20
CA LYS A 845 -34.71 -34.46 -8.00
C LYS A 845 -35.56 -34.26 -6.76
N LEU A 846 -36.63 -33.48 -6.85
CA LEU A 846 -37.53 -33.18 -5.72
C LEU A 846 -38.36 -34.38 -5.28
N SER A 847 -38.60 -35.34 -6.16
CA SER A 847 -39.28 -36.60 -5.83
C SER A 847 -38.38 -37.67 -5.21
N ASN A 848 -37.08 -37.45 -5.20
CA ASN A 848 -36.14 -38.34 -4.53
C ASN A 848 -36.15 -38.05 -3.02
N GLU A 849 -36.83 -38.88 -2.25
CA GLU A 849 -36.95 -38.75 -0.79
C GLU A 849 -35.61 -38.68 -0.09
N SER A 850 -34.61 -39.43 -0.57
CA SER A 850 -33.25 -39.36 0.00
C SER A 850 -32.58 -38.03 -0.25
N PHE A 851 -32.79 -37.41 -1.40
CA PHE A 851 -32.25 -36.07 -1.69
C PHE A 851 -32.91 -35.03 -0.82
N VAL A 852 -34.26 -35.05 -0.71
CA VAL A 852 -35.01 -34.06 0.07
C VAL A 852 -34.70 -34.16 1.58
N ALA A 853 -34.45 -35.35 2.09
CA ALA A 853 -34.17 -35.61 3.51
C ALA A 853 -32.74 -35.30 3.94
N HIS A 854 -31.74 -35.37 3.04
CA HIS A 854 -30.34 -35.27 3.39
C HIS A 854 -29.61 -34.04 2.78
N ALA A 855 -30.23 -33.39 1.77
CA ALA A 855 -29.61 -32.17 1.22
C ALA A 855 -29.83 -30.95 2.13
N PRO A 856 -28.91 -29.99 2.16
CA PRO A 856 -29.06 -28.74 2.90
C PRO A 856 -30.34 -28.01 2.50
N GLU A 857 -31.10 -27.49 3.47
CA GLU A 857 -32.39 -26.81 3.28
C GLU A 857 -32.34 -25.73 2.17
N LYS A 858 -31.24 -24.98 2.09
CA LYS A 858 -31.01 -23.98 1.03
C LYS A 858 -30.97 -24.57 -0.37
N VAL A 859 -30.47 -25.81 -0.53
CA VAL A 859 -30.38 -26.47 -1.83
C VAL A 859 -31.76 -26.96 -2.26
N VAL A 860 -32.55 -27.51 -1.33
CA VAL A 860 -33.93 -27.93 -1.59
C VAL A 860 -34.82 -26.73 -1.92
N ALA A 861 -34.66 -25.62 -1.19
CA ALA A 861 -35.37 -24.36 -1.46
C ALA A 861 -35.01 -23.79 -2.85
N LEU A 862 -33.74 -23.89 -3.28
CA LEU A 862 -33.30 -23.46 -4.61
C LEU A 862 -33.93 -24.34 -5.72
N GLU A 863 -34.02 -25.68 -5.56
CA GLU A 863 -34.68 -26.55 -6.53
C GLU A 863 -36.18 -26.30 -6.60
N ARG A 864 -36.87 -26.03 -5.49
CA ARG A 864 -38.30 -25.61 -5.48
C ARG A 864 -38.52 -24.26 -6.17
N LYS A 865 -37.57 -23.32 -6.00
CA LYS A 865 -37.65 -22.03 -6.72
C LYS A 865 -37.49 -22.26 -8.23
N LYS A 866 -36.55 -23.11 -8.65
CA LYS A 866 -36.38 -23.49 -10.07
C LYS A 866 -37.65 -24.15 -10.65
N GLU A 867 -38.35 -24.98 -9.89
CA GLU A 867 -39.62 -25.53 -10.28
C GLU A 867 -40.69 -24.45 -10.53
N ALA A 868 -40.85 -23.52 -9.58
CA ALA A 868 -41.81 -22.41 -9.68
C ALA A 868 -41.46 -21.50 -10.86
N ASP A 869 -40.19 -21.13 -11.05
CA ASP A 869 -39.71 -20.30 -12.15
C ASP A 869 -39.94 -20.98 -13.52
N SER A 870 -39.71 -22.32 -13.61
CA SER A 870 -39.98 -23.09 -14.84
C SER A 870 -41.48 -23.20 -15.17
N LEU A 871 -42.35 -23.39 -14.16
CA LEU A 871 -43.79 -23.39 -14.35
C LEU A 871 -44.30 -22.06 -14.88
N SER A 872 -43.85 -20.96 -14.31
CA SER A 872 -44.20 -19.60 -14.76
C SER A 872 -43.75 -19.35 -16.20
N LYS A 873 -42.56 -19.82 -16.58
CA LYS A 873 -42.05 -19.71 -17.96
C LYS A 873 -42.87 -20.55 -18.94
N ILE A 874 -43.18 -21.79 -18.59
CA ILE A 874 -44.00 -22.68 -19.42
C ILE A 874 -45.35 -22.04 -19.67
N GLU A 875 -46.05 -21.53 -18.62
CA GLU A 875 -47.33 -20.84 -18.77
C GLU A 875 -47.24 -19.61 -19.70
N SER A 876 -46.17 -18.85 -19.57
CA SER A 876 -45.90 -17.68 -20.43
C SER A 876 -45.68 -18.08 -21.89
N TYR A 877 -44.91 -19.15 -22.16
CA TYR A 877 -44.70 -19.66 -23.51
C TYR A 877 -45.93 -20.26 -24.12
N GLU A 878 -46.79 -20.99 -23.34
CA GLU A 878 -48.05 -21.55 -23.80
C GLU A 878 -49.05 -20.43 -24.19
N LYS A 879 -49.15 -19.35 -23.39
CA LYS A 879 -49.94 -18.18 -23.70
C LYS A 879 -49.48 -17.48 -24.98
N ALA A 880 -48.12 -17.31 -25.12
CA ALA A 880 -47.53 -16.70 -26.32
C ALA A 880 -47.78 -17.55 -27.56
N LEU A 881 -47.64 -18.88 -27.44
CA LEU A 881 -47.91 -19.84 -28.54
C LEU A 881 -49.37 -19.83 -28.98
N ALA A 882 -50.30 -19.81 -28.01
CA ALA A 882 -51.71 -19.71 -28.29
C ALA A 882 -52.11 -18.40 -29.01
N ALA A 883 -51.51 -17.28 -28.62
CA ALA A 883 -51.71 -15.98 -29.25
C ALA A 883 -51.20 -15.94 -30.70
N LEU A 884 -50.06 -16.66 -31.00
CA LEU A 884 -49.50 -16.71 -32.35
C LEU A 884 -50.24 -17.71 -33.27
N LYS A 885 -50.78 -18.81 -32.75
CA LYS A 885 -51.52 -19.82 -33.50
C LYS A 885 -52.99 -19.42 -33.81
N ASN A 886 -53.54 -18.48 -33.03
CA ASN A 886 -54.90 -17.94 -33.25
C ASN A 886 -54.93 -16.78 -34.25
N LYS A 887 -53.82 -16.45 -34.84
CA LYS A 887 -53.67 -15.48 -35.93
C LYS A 887 -53.40 -16.18 -37.25
#